data_3adfb4b05de86a68239efdceb0763b90
#
_entry.id   3adfb4b05de86a68239efdceb0763b90
#
_cell.length_a   1.000
_cell.length_b   1.000
_cell.length_c   1.000
_cell.angle_alpha   90.00
_cell.angle_beta   90.00
_cell.angle_gamma   90.00
#
_symmetry.space_group_name_H-M   'P 1'
#
loop_
_entity.id
_entity.type
_entity.pdbx_description
1 polymer ?
#
loop_
_entity_poly.entity_id
_entity_poly.type
_entity_poly.pdbx_seq_one_letter_code
_entity_poly.pdbx_strand_id
1 'polypeptide(L)'
;MEKCRARSPHPETGFGNGFVAVVEILFYFLRQRLYPARSMTVQDAISNLEKWKSIARSLTLLLALAAINPCAQATKISPDVDEVFDLYCYNCHDDLVQKGEVDLIALPELDQDARLELLNRIEEQVYLSQMPPKNKEQPTATEKEQLLAWVSESFAALGAKSEFREKLHEPEFGNYVDHDKLFSGEIKEMPFSPARRWLISPYIFDRKIQSIVGRAAAELEIMNPMHLPDVSGVRDYDNKIAGGDHFVTMLANANAIADHQLAIISPEKFKAAESKRAALLSRITDYESSNPNHPFLPSFREELAKLEKEIKEAKEAARKEAKIDAPFRTITTKPTPPGEAEMKAAILHQYALVYDREPNPSELAGCLKLLQESIAKVGNTQGLKRMLMAVLLQPDFLYRSELGEGPEDEYGRRRLSSREASYAIAYALTERGPDKLLKLAAQRDQLKTKQQYQKHVERLLAAPGGKILIDDRTPTARTRGYSTLQPAKLRFFREFFGYSKAYQIFKDNKRFEGATHRENRNSHEIAIRQMINEADLMVDRILERDENVFQELLTSNRFYLYHNGDNEEAQKILAERKRLLEKMAGDYQEMKPKEFWETYKLDLDVQFGINSRGKMDQDVVAEIDRRMKSIPLERELIIYPKRYTPHIRIPVRDGMMAKNRTNMFNIDHNTWSYVAEQPFEIPNRMGILTHPTWLTAHSLNTSTDPVKRGKWVREKLLAGFIPDVPISVDAAIPEDHNKTLRQRLHDKTKAESCWKCHESMNPLGYAFEMYDDFGRFRQEEELEYPEHLIIEAPDDGPYTRNTYKTMPLDTTGYLMGTGNPALDGKVKDALDLIDRLAKSDRVRQSIIRHAFRFFMGRNELLSDSQTLIAADQAYLESGGSFNAVIVSLLTSDSFMYRR
;
A
#
# COMPACT_ATOMS: atom_id res chain seq x y z
N MET A 1 24.39 -33.59 -20.15
CA MET A 1 23.91 -34.23 -21.42
C MET A 1 22.65 -33.52 -21.85
N GLU A 2 22.86 -32.79 -22.84
CA GLU A 2 22.19 -32.58 -24.13
C GLU A 2 20.90 -31.81 -24.10
N LYS A 3 21.04 -30.59 -24.60
CA LYS A 3 20.36 -29.92 -25.70
C LYS A 3 18.82 -29.94 -25.73
N CYS A 4 18.23 -28.76 -25.60
CA CYS A 4 17.14 -28.34 -26.44
C CYS A 4 17.28 -26.87 -26.84
N ARG A 5 17.46 -26.63 -28.13
CA ARG A 5 17.46 -25.33 -28.81
C ARG A 5 16.00 -24.89 -29.00
N ALA A 6 15.72 -23.65 -28.62
CA ALA A 6 14.48 -22.99 -28.92
C ALA A 6 14.49 -22.39 -30.32
N ARG A 7 13.40 -22.54 -31.03
CA ARG A 7 13.06 -21.82 -32.28
C ARG A 7 12.21 -20.59 -31.91
N SER A 8 12.61 -19.45 -32.44
CA SER A 8 11.78 -18.24 -32.50
C SER A 8 10.74 -18.34 -33.61
N PRO A 9 9.59 -17.69 -33.43
CA PRO A 9 8.83 -17.20 -34.58
C PRO A 9 8.76 -15.69 -34.56
N HIS A 10 9.09 -15.06 -35.69
CA HIS A 10 8.68 -13.69 -35.99
C HIS A 10 7.15 -13.60 -36.19
N PRO A 11 6.55 -12.48 -35.81
CA PRO A 11 5.76 -11.78 -36.82
C PRO A 11 6.06 -10.28 -36.92
N GLU A 12 6.26 -9.82 -38.12
CA GLU A 12 6.14 -8.43 -38.51
C GLU A 12 4.69 -7.99 -38.33
N THR A 13 4.49 -6.86 -37.63
CA THR A 13 3.48 -5.83 -38.02
C THR A 13 3.47 -4.66 -37.02
N GLY A 14 3.67 -3.45 -37.49
CA GLY A 14 2.90 -2.31 -36.99
C GLY A 14 3.48 -1.43 -35.88
N PHE A 15 4.68 -1.64 -35.36
CA PHE A 15 5.20 -0.82 -34.23
C PHE A 15 6.17 0.33 -34.63
N GLY A 16 6.43 0.55 -35.90
CA GLY A 16 7.52 1.44 -36.33
C GLY A 16 7.36 2.92 -36.04
N ASN A 17 6.17 3.49 -36.03
CA ASN A 17 5.98 4.94 -35.98
C ASN A 17 5.87 5.54 -34.56
N GLY A 18 5.56 4.75 -33.54
CA GLY A 18 5.51 5.20 -32.15
C GLY A 18 6.89 5.23 -31.50
N PHE A 19 7.73 4.26 -31.82
CA PHE A 19 9.04 4.10 -31.22
C PHE A 19 10.03 5.19 -31.64
N VAL A 20 9.99 5.60 -32.93
CA VAL A 20 10.83 6.69 -33.45
C VAL A 20 10.50 8.01 -32.77
N ALA A 21 9.23 8.31 -32.52
CA ALA A 21 8.81 9.54 -31.84
C ALA A 21 9.26 9.58 -30.37
N VAL A 22 9.30 8.45 -29.70
CA VAL A 22 9.73 8.33 -28.29
C VAL A 22 11.23 8.47 -28.15
N VAL A 23 11.99 7.87 -29.06
CA VAL A 23 13.45 7.98 -29.10
C VAL A 23 13.88 9.42 -29.41
N GLU A 24 13.20 10.11 -30.33
CA GLU A 24 13.48 11.54 -30.63
C GLU A 24 13.16 12.44 -29.41
N ILE A 25 12.12 12.17 -28.64
CA ILE A 25 11.77 12.91 -27.41
C ILE A 25 12.84 12.68 -26.32
N LEU A 26 13.29 11.45 -26.13
CA LEU A 26 14.32 11.11 -25.14
C LEU A 26 15.68 11.73 -25.52
N PHE A 27 16.10 11.68 -26.79
CA PHE A 27 17.32 12.31 -27.27
C PHE A 27 17.30 13.83 -27.16
N TYR A 28 16.13 14.45 -27.33
CA TYR A 28 15.96 15.89 -27.17
C TYR A 28 16.23 16.35 -25.72
N PHE A 29 15.66 15.63 -24.73
CA PHE A 29 15.85 15.95 -23.31
C PHE A 29 17.24 15.62 -22.78
N LEU A 30 17.88 14.55 -23.25
CA LEU A 30 19.24 14.18 -22.88
C LEU A 30 20.27 15.16 -23.45
N ARG A 31 20.03 15.66 -24.65
CA ARG A 31 20.93 16.63 -25.32
C ARG A 31 20.95 18.01 -24.66
N GLN A 32 19.86 18.42 -24.03
CA GLN A 32 19.79 19.73 -23.34
C GLN A 32 20.49 19.73 -21.95
N ARG A 33 20.65 18.57 -21.32
CA ARG A 33 21.30 18.50 -20.00
C ARG A 33 22.82 18.38 -20.05
N LEU A 34 23.42 18.02 -21.19
CA LEU A 34 24.83 17.69 -21.28
C LEU A 34 25.71 18.75 -21.95
N TYR A 35 25.17 19.77 -22.64
CA TYR A 35 25.99 20.82 -23.30
C TYR A 35 25.29 22.19 -23.36
N PRO A 36 25.83 23.23 -22.72
CA PRO A 36 25.50 24.61 -23.03
C PRO A 36 26.24 25.03 -24.32
N ALA A 37 25.52 25.63 -25.24
CA ALA A 37 25.97 25.99 -26.58
C ALA A 37 27.10 27.01 -26.58
N ARG A 38 28.24 26.63 -27.18
CA ARG A 38 29.11 27.56 -27.92
C ARG A 38 29.57 26.84 -29.20
N SER A 39 29.48 27.54 -30.30
CA SER A 39 29.89 27.09 -31.64
C SER A 39 31.41 26.79 -31.67
N MET A 40 31.79 25.54 -31.84
CA MET A 40 33.12 25.11 -32.18
C MET A 40 33.19 24.60 -33.60
N THR A 41 34.17 25.00 -34.38
CA THR A 41 34.43 24.47 -35.72
C THR A 41 35.06 23.09 -35.66
N VAL A 42 34.94 22.30 -36.73
CA VAL A 42 35.50 20.94 -36.81
C VAL A 42 37.01 20.95 -36.63
N GLN A 43 37.70 22.04 -37.01
CA GLN A 43 39.13 22.22 -36.88
C GLN A 43 39.56 22.41 -35.42
N ASP A 44 38.75 23.07 -34.60
CA ASP A 44 39.00 23.24 -33.17
C ASP A 44 38.84 21.91 -32.40
N ALA A 45 37.95 21.06 -32.87
CA ALA A 45 37.73 19.71 -32.26
C ALA A 45 38.93 18.78 -32.51
N ILE A 46 39.54 18.85 -33.69
CA ILE A 46 40.72 18.01 -34.05
C ILE A 46 41.97 18.47 -33.29
N SER A 47 42.21 19.77 -33.15
CA SER A 47 43.32 20.32 -32.39
C SER A 47 43.23 19.98 -30.89
N ASN A 48 42.04 19.95 -30.33
CA ASN A 48 41.82 19.56 -28.93
C ASN A 48 41.96 18.06 -28.69
N LEU A 49 41.62 17.22 -29.67
CA LEU A 49 41.78 15.77 -29.55
C LEU A 49 43.28 15.34 -29.38
N GLU A 50 44.20 16.01 -30.07
CA GLU A 50 45.65 15.76 -29.95
C GLU A 50 46.21 16.21 -28.59
N LYS A 51 45.75 17.34 -28.07
CA LYS A 51 46.07 17.79 -26.71
C LYS A 51 45.52 16.84 -25.63
N TRP A 52 44.32 16.34 -25.81
CA TRP A 52 43.75 15.39 -24.87
C TRP A 52 44.43 14.02 -24.89
N LYS A 53 44.94 13.56 -26.06
CA LYS A 53 45.73 12.33 -26.16
C LYS A 53 47.11 12.46 -25.44
N SER A 54 47.73 13.66 -25.49
CA SER A 54 48.97 13.92 -24.77
C SER A 54 48.76 13.97 -23.25
N ILE A 55 47.69 14.66 -22.80
CA ILE A 55 47.32 14.74 -21.38
C ILE A 55 46.91 13.37 -20.84
N ALA A 56 46.14 12.59 -21.60
CA ALA A 56 45.76 11.24 -21.23
C ALA A 56 46.99 10.31 -21.08
N ARG A 57 47.98 10.38 -21.96
CA ARG A 57 49.23 9.62 -21.84
C ARG A 57 50.08 10.01 -20.62
N SER A 58 50.10 11.29 -20.25
CA SER A 58 50.79 11.76 -19.03
C SER A 58 50.05 11.41 -17.77
N LEU A 59 48.70 11.44 -17.78
CA LEU A 59 47.90 10.96 -16.65
C LEU A 59 47.93 9.44 -16.47
N THR A 60 48.00 8.68 -17.56
CA THR A 60 48.13 7.21 -17.49
C THR A 60 49.47 6.79 -16.91
N LEU A 61 50.56 7.54 -17.18
CA LEU A 61 51.85 7.30 -16.57
C LEU A 61 51.91 7.72 -15.09
N LEU A 62 51.24 8.78 -14.70
CA LEU A 62 51.08 9.20 -13.31
C LEU A 62 50.19 8.27 -12.51
N LEU A 63 49.11 7.75 -13.12
CA LEU A 63 48.25 6.75 -12.53
C LEU A 63 48.91 5.36 -12.43
N ALA A 64 49.85 5.02 -13.35
CA ALA A 64 50.58 3.78 -13.28
C ALA A 64 51.68 3.82 -12.21
N LEU A 65 52.16 5.01 -11.80
CA LEU A 65 53.10 5.19 -10.68
C LEU A 65 52.41 5.35 -9.32
N ALA A 66 51.09 5.64 -9.30
CA ALA A 66 50.28 5.70 -8.09
C ALA A 66 49.55 4.38 -7.78
N ALA A 67 49.65 3.38 -8.65
CA ALA A 67 49.10 2.05 -8.43
C ALA A 67 50.09 1.16 -7.64
N ILE A 68 50.71 1.68 -6.60
CA ILE A 68 51.25 0.88 -5.52
C ILE A 68 50.09 0.63 -4.54
N ASN A 69 49.40 -0.50 -4.74
CA ASN A 69 48.48 -1.20 -3.84
C ASN A 69 48.00 -0.46 -2.58
N PRO A 70 46.98 0.36 -2.64
CA PRO A 70 46.26 0.72 -1.42
C PRO A 70 45.43 -0.48 -0.85
N CYS A 71 45.25 -1.55 -1.64
CA CYS A 71 44.43 -2.68 -1.24
C CYS A 71 45.05 -3.54 -0.12
N ALA A 72 46.37 -3.54 0.06
CA ALA A 72 47.00 -4.33 1.10
C ALA A 72 47.07 -3.63 2.48
N GLN A 73 46.74 -2.35 2.57
CA GLN A 73 46.68 -1.62 3.85
C GLN A 73 45.26 -1.47 4.41
N ALA A 74 44.24 -1.75 3.62
CA ALA A 74 42.85 -1.39 3.90
C ALA A 74 42.12 -2.28 4.92
N THR A 75 42.72 -3.38 5.35
CA THR A 75 42.04 -4.33 6.27
C THR A 75 43.01 -4.97 7.26
N LYS A 76 44.00 -4.22 7.73
CA LYS A 76 44.79 -4.68 8.85
C LYS A 76 43.92 -4.60 10.09
N ILE A 77 43.64 -5.74 10.72
CA ILE A 77 42.94 -5.78 11.99
C ILE A 77 43.75 -4.94 12.99
N SER A 78 43.10 -3.94 13.61
CA SER A 78 43.79 -3.13 14.62
C SER A 78 44.02 -4.00 15.88
N PRO A 79 45.10 -3.73 16.65
CA PRO A 79 45.37 -4.54 17.84
C PRO A 79 44.19 -4.61 18.81
N ASP A 80 43.45 -3.51 18.97
CA ASP A 80 42.29 -3.44 19.87
C ASP A 80 41.12 -4.31 19.37
N VAL A 81 40.92 -4.41 18.04
CA VAL A 81 39.88 -5.28 17.45
C VAL A 81 40.32 -6.75 17.45
N ASP A 82 41.60 -7.00 17.24
CA ASP A 82 42.16 -8.35 17.33
C ASP A 82 42.03 -8.92 18.75
N GLU A 83 42.23 -8.09 19.77
CA GLU A 83 41.95 -8.44 21.17
C GLU A 83 40.44 -8.81 21.39
N VAL A 84 39.53 -8.06 20.80
CA VAL A 84 38.09 -8.38 20.85
C VAL A 84 37.78 -9.70 20.13
N PHE A 85 38.40 -9.98 19.01
CA PHE A 85 38.25 -11.26 18.32
C PHE A 85 38.86 -12.41 19.11
N ASP A 86 40.01 -12.24 19.75
CA ASP A 86 40.63 -13.27 20.59
C ASP A 86 39.78 -13.63 21.79
N LEU A 87 39.27 -12.61 22.50
CA LEU A 87 38.43 -12.81 23.69
C LEU A 87 37.08 -13.46 23.38
N TYR A 88 36.43 -13.09 22.29
CA TYR A 88 34.98 -13.40 22.08
C TYR A 88 34.68 -14.25 20.85
N CYS A 89 35.59 -14.35 19.85
CA CYS A 89 35.25 -14.88 18.53
C CYS A 89 36.10 -16.08 18.10
N TYR A 90 37.44 -15.99 18.19
CA TYR A 90 38.34 -17.01 17.63
C TYR A 90 38.11 -18.40 18.19
N ASN A 91 37.73 -18.55 19.45
CA ASN A 91 37.42 -19.88 20.03
C ASN A 91 36.37 -20.69 19.27
N CYS A 92 35.59 -20.06 18.40
CA CYS A 92 34.55 -20.71 17.60
C CYS A 92 34.76 -20.49 16.08
N HIS A 93 35.53 -19.49 15.68
CA HIS A 93 35.64 -19.03 14.31
C HIS A 93 37.13 -18.89 13.89
N ASP A 94 37.97 -19.84 14.33
CA ASP A 94 39.33 -20.01 13.88
C ASP A 94 39.42 -20.97 12.69
N ASP A 95 40.63 -21.20 12.20
CA ASP A 95 40.96 -22.08 11.08
C ASP A 95 40.63 -23.58 11.34
N LEU A 96 40.41 -23.98 12.59
CA LEU A 96 40.16 -25.38 13.00
C LEU A 96 38.69 -25.64 13.28
N VAL A 97 37.96 -24.71 13.89
CA VAL A 97 36.61 -24.92 14.38
C VAL A 97 35.54 -24.42 13.40
N GLN A 98 35.75 -23.28 12.75
CA GLN A 98 34.94 -22.67 11.68
C GLN A 98 33.40 -22.81 11.86
N LYS A 99 32.87 -22.56 13.06
CA LYS A 99 31.42 -22.64 13.30
C LYS A 99 30.65 -21.73 12.35
N GLY A 100 29.64 -22.31 11.70
CA GLY A 100 28.83 -21.58 10.71
C GLY A 100 29.61 -21.21 9.46
N GLU A 101 30.67 -22.00 9.13
CA GLU A 101 31.52 -21.79 7.96
C GLU A 101 32.21 -20.39 7.97
N VAL A 102 32.63 -19.94 9.15
CA VAL A 102 33.29 -18.65 9.34
C VAL A 102 34.66 -18.89 9.92
N ASP A 103 35.70 -18.39 9.20
CA ASP A 103 37.07 -18.30 9.63
C ASP A 103 37.48 -16.83 9.69
N LEU A 104 37.63 -16.27 10.89
CA LEU A 104 38.01 -14.86 11.09
C LEU A 104 39.50 -14.66 10.98
N ILE A 105 40.33 -15.71 11.18
CA ILE A 105 41.77 -15.62 11.03
C ILE A 105 42.14 -15.40 9.56
N ALA A 106 41.41 -16.05 8.64
CA ALA A 106 41.60 -15.91 7.21
C ALA A 106 41.19 -14.53 6.65
N LEU A 107 40.44 -13.71 7.39
CA LEU A 107 39.88 -12.43 6.91
C LEU A 107 40.88 -11.51 6.17
N PRO A 108 42.12 -11.32 6.64
CA PRO A 108 43.12 -10.48 5.91
C PRO A 108 43.58 -11.07 4.57
N GLU A 109 43.44 -12.39 4.37
CA GLU A 109 43.90 -13.12 3.19
C GLU A 109 42.82 -13.35 2.14
N LEU A 110 41.54 -13.10 2.49
CA LEU A 110 40.40 -13.24 1.57
C LEU A 110 40.50 -12.27 0.39
N ASP A 111 40.00 -12.69 -0.75
CA ASP A 111 39.73 -11.80 -1.87
C ASP A 111 38.71 -10.70 -1.49
N GLN A 112 38.55 -9.69 -2.34
CA GLN A 112 37.71 -8.54 -2.00
C GLN A 112 36.25 -8.93 -1.78
N ASP A 113 35.70 -9.80 -2.61
CA ASP A 113 34.27 -10.15 -2.54
C ASP A 113 33.96 -11.00 -1.30
N ALA A 114 34.77 -12.04 -1.04
CA ALA A 114 34.66 -12.86 0.18
C ALA A 114 34.90 -12.05 1.46
N ARG A 115 35.80 -11.08 1.40
CA ARG A 115 36.06 -10.16 2.52
C ARG A 115 34.86 -9.25 2.81
N LEU A 116 34.25 -8.67 1.78
CA LEU A 116 33.07 -7.83 1.93
C LEU A 116 31.88 -8.62 2.49
N GLU A 117 31.70 -9.86 2.01
CA GLU A 117 30.67 -10.76 2.53
C GLU A 117 30.88 -11.05 4.02
N LEU A 118 32.12 -11.40 4.41
CA LEU A 118 32.42 -11.69 5.81
C LEU A 118 32.28 -10.45 6.71
N LEU A 119 32.71 -9.26 6.25
CA LEU A 119 32.50 -8.01 6.97
C LEU A 119 31.03 -7.68 7.16
N ASN A 120 30.17 -7.90 6.16
CA ASN A 120 28.73 -7.75 6.28
C ASN A 120 28.14 -8.72 7.34
N ARG A 121 28.59 -9.98 7.34
CA ARG A 121 28.16 -10.96 8.36
C ARG A 121 28.61 -10.56 9.76
N ILE A 122 29.83 -10.09 9.93
CA ILE A 122 30.33 -9.59 11.22
C ILE A 122 29.48 -8.40 11.68
N GLU A 123 29.27 -7.41 10.82
CA GLU A 123 28.49 -6.21 11.16
C GLU A 123 27.07 -6.60 11.61
N GLU A 124 26.38 -7.40 10.83
CA GLU A 124 24.99 -7.82 11.10
C GLU A 124 24.91 -8.57 12.44
N GLN A 125 25.75 -9.59 12.63
CA GLN A 125 25.67 -10.45 13.82
C GLN A 125 26.04 -9.70 15.11
N VAL A 126 27.05 -8.84 15.04
CA VAL A 126 27.48 -8.04 16.20
C VAL A 126 26.47 -6.91 16.48
N TYR A 127 26.01 -6.22 15.45
CA TYR A 127 25.01 -5.14 15.60
C TYR A 127 23.73 -5.66 16.26
N LEU A 128 23.22 -6.78 15.78
CA LEU A 128 22.00 -7.43 16.30
C LEU A 128 22.21 -8.19 17.63
N SER A 129 23.44 -8.16 18.17
CA SER A 129 23.81 -8.91 19.39
C SER A 129 23.45 -10.41 19.32
N GLN A 130 23.63 -10.99 18.13
CA GLN A 130 23.45 -12.43 17.90
C GLN A 130 24.75 -13.20 18.13
N MET A 131 25.89 -12.52 17.98
CA MET A 131 27.24 -13.03 18.29
C MET A 131 27.96 -12.05 19.23
N PRO A 132 28.65 -12.60 20.22
CA PRO A 132 28.66 -14.00 20.69
C PRO A 132 27.27 -14.50 21.15
N PRO A 133 27.03 -15.83 21.12
CA PRO A 133 25.78 -16.38 21.66
C PRO A 133 25.53 -15.94 23.11
N LYS A 134 24.26 -15.69 23.47
CA LYS A 134 23.85 -15.13 24.79
C LYS A 134 24.38 -15.87 26.02
N ASN A 135 24.69 -17.16 25.86
CA ASN A 135 25.25 -18.02 26.92
C ASN A 135 26.79 -17.98 27.00
N LYS A 136 27.43 -17.10 26.20
CA LYS A 136 28.88 -16.87 26.21
C LYS A 136 29.17 -15.46 26.77
N GLU A 137 30.42 -15.23 27.12
CA GLU A 137 30.90 -13.92 27.50
C GLU A 137 30.63 -12.90 26.38
N GLN A 138 30.20 -11.72 26.76
CA GLN A 138 29.74 -10.71 25.83
C GLN A 138 30.70 -9.52 25.81
N PRO A 139 31.04 -8.93 24.67
CA PRO A 139 31.81 -7.70 24.59
C PRO A 139 31.07 -6.56 25.28
N THR A 140 31.82 -5.69 25.92
CA THR A 140 31.28 -4.45 26.47
C THR A 140 30.72 -3.54 25.37
N ALA A 141 29.90 -2.57 25.74
CA ALA A 141 29.35 -1.60 24.78
C ALA A 141 30.48 -0.88 23.98
N THR A 142 31.57 -0.52 24.64
CA THR A 142 32.71 0.14 24.04
C THR A 142 33.46 -0.76 23.04
N GLU A 143 33.69 -2.03 23.39
CA GLU A 143 34.35 -2.99 22.50
C GLU A 143 33.46 -3.29 21.28
N LYS A 144 32.16 -3.40 21.49
CA LYS A 144 31.19 -3.56 20.40
C LYS A 144 31.23 -2.35 19.44
N GLU A 145 31.24 -1.13 19.98
CA GLU A 145 31.33 0.10 19.17
C GLU A 145 32.65 0.19 18.39
N GLN A 146 33.78 -0.18 19.02
CA GLN A 146 35.09 -0.22 18.38
C GLN A 146 35.12 -1.19 17.20
N LEU A 147 34.57 -2.41 17.41
CA LEU A 147 34.47 -3.42 16.35
C LEU A 147 33.62 -2.93 15.18
N LEU A 148 32.43 -2.37 15.44
CA LEU A 148 31.53 -1.84 14.40
C LEU A 148 32.15 -0.62 13.67
N ALA A 149 32.89 0.23 14.37
CA ALA A 149 33.60 1.35 13.76
C ALA A 149 34.71 0.84 12.80
N TRP A 150 35.52 -0.13 13.25
CA TRP A 150 36.55 -0.74 12.39
C TRP A 150 35.94 -1.41 11.15
N VAL A 151 34.79 -2.11 11.27
CA VAL A 151 34.08 -2.68 10.11
C VAL A 151 33.67 -1.58 9.13
N SER A 152 33.11 -0.48 9.64
CA SER A 152 32.73 0.68 8.82
C SER A 152 33.90 1.32 8.08
N GLU A 153 35.03 1.47 8.77
CA GLU A 153 36.28 1.99 8.19
C GLU A 153 36.82 1.03 7.13
N SER A 154 36.71 -0.28 7.37
CA SER A 154 37.12 -1.31 6.41
C SER A 154 36.31 -1.23 5.10
N PHE A 155 34.98 -1.05 5.18
CA PHE A 155 34.15 -0.81 4.00
C PHE A 155 34.59 0.46 3.24
N ALA A 156 34.79 1.56 3.96
CA ALA A 156 35.25 2.82 3.36
C ALA A 156 36.61 2.68 2.65
N ALA A 157 37.55 1.97 3.28
CA ALA A 157 38.88 1.73 2.70
C ALA A 157 38.83 0.84 1.44
N LEU A 158 37.87 -0.09 1.38
CA LEU A 158 37.63 -0.94 0.21
C LEU A 158 36.79 -0.23 -0.88
N GLY A 159 36.33 1.02 -0.64
CA GLY A 159 35.49 1.77 -1.56
C GLY A 159 34.11 1.16 -1.72
N ALA A 160 33.68 0.36 -0.76
CA ALA A 160 32.39 -0.35 -0.74
C ALA A 160 31.42 0.23 0.30
N LYS A 161 30.17 -0.16 0.20
CA LYS A 161 29.13 0.12 1.19
C LYS A 161 28.72 -1.17 1.88
N SER A 162 28.33 -1.05 3.14
CA SER A 162 27.74 -2.16 3.88
C SER A 162 26.35 -2.49 3.33
N GLU A 163 26.13 -3.70 2.87
CA GLU A 163 24.81 -4.20 2.46
C GLU A 163 23.85 -4.27 3.65
N PHE A 164 24.37 -4.62 4.83
CA PHE A 164 23.57 -4.64 6.04
C PHE A 164 23.00 -3.26 6.37
N ARG A 165 23.80 -2.19 6.25
CA ARG A 165 23.31 -0.83 6.48
C ARG A 165 22.30 -0.37 5.43
N GLU A 166 22.47 -0.77 4.19
CA GLU A 166 21.46 -0.51 3.15
C GLU A 166 20.13 -1.22 3.48
N LYS A 167 20.18 -2.48 3.99
CA LYS A 167 18.97 -3.19 4.46
C LYS A 167 18.20 -2.43 5.55
N LEU A 168 18.85 -1.69 6.44
CA LEU A 168 18.17 -0.91 7.48
C LEU A 168 17.21 0.15 6.92
N HIS A 169 17.39 0.54 5.67
CA HIS A 169 16.50 1.47 4.99
C HIS A 169 15.27 0.77 4.38
N GLU A 170 15.28 -0.55 4.25
CA GLU A 170 14.16 -1.31 3.71
C GLU A 170 13.08 -1.55 4.78
N PRO A 171 11.79 -1.58 4.39
CA PRO A 171 10.67 -1.69 5.34
C PRO A 171 10.74 -2.90 6.28
N GLU A 172 11.27 -4.01 5.78
CA GLU A 172 11.35 -5.29 6.51
C GLU A 172 12.29 -5.22 7.71
N PHE A 173 13.37 -4.45 7.59
CA PHE A 173 14.46 -4.39 8.55
C PHE A 173 14.36 -3.23 9.54
N GLY A 174 13.25 -2.48 9.55
CA GLY A 174 13.07 -1.36 10.47
C GLY A 174 13.23 -1.73 11.95
N ASN A 175 12.84 -2.94 12.34
CA ASN A 175 12.99 -3.41 13.72
C ASN A 175 14.44 -3.77 14.11
N TYR A 176 15.35 -3.77 13.16
CA TYR A 176 16.77 -3.94 13.45
C TYR A 176 17.36 -2.71 14.16
N VAL A 177 16.73 -1.55 14.03
CA VAL A 177 17.09 -0.38 14.82
C VAL A 177 16.70 -0.62 16.29
N ASP A 178 17.66 -0.50 17.18
CA ASP A 178 17.53 -0.83 18.60
C ASP A 178 16.39 -0.04 19.27
N HIS A 179 15.37 -0.77 19.72
CA HIS A 179 14.19 -0.18 20.34
C HIS A 179 14.51 0.52 21.66
N ASP A 180 15.34 -0.11 22.49
CA ASP A 180 15.61 0.39 23.82
C ASP A 180 16.47 1.66 23.74
N LYS A 181 17.43 1.70 22.82
CA LYS A 181 18.21 2.93 22.51
C LYS A 181 17.30 4.05 21.98
N LEU A 182 16.34 3.76 21.13
CA LEU A 182 15.41 4.78 20.60
C LEU A 182 14.59 5.46 21.68
N PHE A 183 14.26 4.77 22.77
CA PHE A 183 13.42 5.31 23.85
C PHE A 183 14.20 5.59 25.14
N SER A 184 15.52 5.36 25.18
CA SER A 184 16.37 5.61 26.37
C SER A 184 16.50 7.08 26.75
N GLY A 185 16.35 8.00 25.81
CA GLY A 185 16.65 9.43 25.98
C GLY A 185 18.13 9.76 25.94
N GLU A 186 19.01 8.80 25.66
CA GLU A 186 20.46 9.00 25.60
C GLU A 186 20.90 9.67 24.30
N ILE A 187 20.19 9.43 23.20
CA ILE A 187 20.51 9.98 21.89
C ILE A 187 20.22 11.47 21.84
N LYS A 188 21.26 12.26 21.61
CA LYS A 188 21.21 13.74 21.57
C LYS A 188 21.35 14.30 20.17
N GLU A 189 21.58 13.48 19.18
CA GLU A 189 21.63 13.93 17.78
C GLU A 189 20.30 14.56 17.39
N MET A 190 20.38 15.67 16.67
CA MET A 190 19.17 16.38 16.23
C MET A 190 18.50 15.63 15.10
N PRO A 191 17.19 15.35 15.19
CA PRO A 191 16.46 14.56 14.20
C PRO A 191 16.43 15.21 12.81
N PHE A 192 16.47 14.39 11.78
CA PHE A 192 16.30 14.79 10.37
C PHE A 192 15.81 13.61 9.53
N SER A 193 15.33 13.88 8.33
CA SER A 193 15.17 12.86 7.28
C SER A 193 16.21 13.08 6.19
N PRO A 194 16.68 12.05 5.49
CA PRO A 194 17.53 12.22 4.32
C PRO A 194 16.84 13.09 3.26
N ALA A 195 17.62 13.95 2.59
CA ALA A 195 17.12 14.69 1.43
C ALA A 195 16.82 13.71 0.30
N ARG A 196 15.60 13.74 -0.24
CA ARG A 196 15.14 12.68 -1.14
C ARG A 196 14.18 13.15 -2.23
N ARG A 197 14.24 12.44 -3.35
CA ARG A 197 13.16 12.31 -4.32
C ARG A 197 12.65 10.88 -4.24
N TRP A 198 11.37 10.70 -4.04
CA TRP A 198 10.79 9.38 -3.88
C TRP A 198 9.45 9.26 -4.61
N LEU A 199 9.10 8.05 -5.00
CA LEU A 199 7.88 7.79 -5.72
C LEU A 199 6.66 8.14 -4.85
N ILE A 200 5.64 8.68 -5.47
CA ILE A 200 4.35 8.87 -4.79
C ILE A 200 3.71 7.51 -4.51
N SER A 201 2.87 7.45 -3.48
CA SER A 201 2.13 6.22 -3.20
C SER A 201 1.09 5.93 -4.30
N PRO A 202 0.65 4.66 -4.44
CA PRO A 202 -0.42 4.30 -5.38
C PRO A 202 -1.68 5.12 -5.17
N TYR A 203 -1.98 5.47 -3.93
CA TYR A 203 -3.16 6.24 -3.56
C TYR A 203 -3.06 7.70 -4.03
N ILE A 204 -1.87 8.30 -3.87
CA ILE A 204 -1.59 9.64 -4.38
C ILE A 204 -1.69 9.66 -5.92
N PHE A 205 -1.14 8.63 -6.57
CA PHE A 205 -1.23 8.49 -8.02
C PHE A 205 -2.68 8.53 -8.50
N ASP A 206 -3.55 7.70 -7.94
CA ASP A 206 -4.97 7.67 -8.32
C ASP A 206 -5.69 8.98 -8.07
N ARG A 207 -5.36 9.65 -6.94
CA ARG A 207 -5.95 10.97 -6.67
C ARG A 207 -5.48 12.02 -7.67
N LYS A 208 -4.22 11.97 -8.11
CA LYS A 208 -3.72 12.83 -9.20
C LYS A 208 -4.46 12.55 -10.50
N ILE A 209 -4.57 11.28 -10.90
CA ILE A 209 -5.34 10.91 -12.09
C ILE A 209 -6.79 11.40 -11.97
N GLN A 210 -7.45 11.15 -10.85
CA GLN A 210 -8.82 11.61 -10.63
C GLN A 210 -8.96 13.13 -10.69
N SER A 211 -7.94 13.89 -10.26
CA SER A 211 -7.95 15.36 -10.38
C SER A 211 -7.83 15.85 -11.83
N ILE A 212 -7.16 15.09 -12.70
CA ILE A 212 -6.94 15.45 -14.11
C ILE A 212 -8.16 15.08 -14.98
N VAL A 213 -8.69 13.88 -14.84
CA VAL A 213 -9.73 13.34 -15.74
C VAL A 213 -11.10 13.16 -15.05
N GLY A 214 -11.22 13.50 -13.77
CA GLY A 214 -12.48 13.43 -13.02
C GLY A 214 -13.07 12.01 -12.96
N ARG A 215 -14.36 11.89 -13.24
CA ARG A 215 -15.09 10.61 -13.20
C ARG A 215 -14.67 9.65 -14.31
N ALA A 216 -14.07 10.13 -15.39
CA ALA A 216 -13.61 9.31 -16.50
C ALA A 216 -12.42 8.40 -16.13
N ALA A 217 -11.77 8.59 -14.99
CA ALA A 217 -10.65 7.74 -14.56
C ALA A 217 -10.95 6.24 -14.60
N ALA A 218 -12.17 5.84 -14.23
CA ALA A 218 -12.59 4.44 -14.24
C ALA A 218 -12.86 3.89 -15.66
N GLU A 219 -13.26 4.78 -16.60
CA GLU A 219 -13.59 4.41 -17.96
C GLU A 219 -12.35 4.35 -18.86
N LEU A 220 -11.30 5.08 -18.50
CA LEU A 220 -10.05 5.15 -19.25
C LEU A 220 -9.09 3.99 -18.99
N GLU A 221 -9.46 3.05 -18.13
CA GLU A 221 -8.62 1.88 -17.77
C GLU A 221 -7.18 2.26 -17.39
N ILE A 222 -7.01 3.39 -16.69
CA ILE A 222 -5.70 3.86 -16.27
C ILE A 222 -5.05 2.85 -15.33
N MET A 223 -3.91 2.34 -15.71
CA MET A 223 -3.11 1.43 -14.89
C MET A 223 -2.26 2.20 -13.89
N ASN A 224 -2.25 1.76 -12.65
CA ASN A 224 -1.40 2.35 -11.63
C ASN A 224 -0.02 1.68 -11.65
N PRO A 225 1.06 2.40 -12.01
CA PRO A 225 2.40 1.82 -12.11
C PRO A 225 3.05 1.59 -10.74
N MET A 226 2.46 2.12 -9.66
CA MET A 226 3.02 2.02 -8.32
C MET A 226 2.67 0.67 -7.70
N HIS A 227 3.65 -0.20 -7.58
CA HIS A 227 3.51 -1.47 -6.89
C HIS A 227 3.95 -1.30 -5.44
N LEU A 228 3.06 -1.63 -4.51
CA LEU A 228 3.42 -1.75 -3.11
C LEU A 228 4.08 -3.10 -2.89
N PRO A 229 5.23 -3.16 -2.21
CA PRO A 229 5.82 -4.44 -1.85
C PRO A 229 4.87 -5.21 -0.93
N ASP A 230 4.75 -6.51 -1.15
CA ASP A 230 3.89 -7.39 -0.33
C ASP A 230 4.62 -7.88 0.92
N VAL A 231 5.33 -7.00 1.56
CA VAL A 231 5.94 -7.24 2.86
C VAL A 231 4.99 -6.87 3.99
N SER A 232 5.18 -7.45 5.13
CA SER A 232 4.30 -7.27 6.27
C SER A 232 4.30 -5.83 6.80
N GLY A 233 3.13 -5.29 7.07
CA GLY A 233 2.95 -4.01 7.74
C GLY A 233 2.85 -2.83 6.79
N VAL A 234 3.32 -1.68 7.26
CA VAL A 234 3.26 -0.41 6.53
C VAL A 234 4.18 -0.45 5.31
N ARG A 235 3.65 -0.13 4.13
CA ARG A 235 4.28 -0.39 2.84
C ARG A 235 4.62 0.86 2.02
N ASP A 236 4.12 2.03 2.38
CA ASP A 236 4.28 3.27 1.60
C ASP A 236 5.66 3.91 1.80
N TYR A 237 6.69 3.08 1.78
CA TYR A 237 8.04 3.55 1.83
C TYR A 237 8.50 4.03 0.47
N ASP A 238 9.35 5.02 0.51
CA ASP A 238 10.02 5.57 -0.65
C ASP A 238 11.10 4.66 -1.23
N ASN A 239 12.01 5.24 -1.95
CA ASN A 239 13.27 4.70 -2.45
C ASN A 239 13.16 3.78 -3.65
N LYS A 240 11.99 3.60 -4.23
CA LYS A 240 11.92 2.88 -5.49
C LYS A 240 12.19 3.82 -6.66
N ILE A 241 13.11 3.40 -7.49
CA ILE A 241 13.40 4.08 -8.75
C ILE A 241 12.38 3.62 -9.78
N ALA A 242 11.81 4.57 -10.54
CA ALA A 242 10.94 4.21 -11.66
C ALA A 242 11.75 3.48 -12.72
N GLY A 243 11.37 2.25 -13.02
CA GLY A 243 11.97 1.41 -14.06
C GLY A 243 11.29 1.55 -15.41
N GLY A 244 11.69 0.70 -16.35
CA GLY A 244 11.11 0.65 -17.70
C GLY A 244 9.63 0.31 -17.71
N ASP A 245 9.16 -0.54 -16.80
CA ASP A 245 7.76 -0.92 -16.59
C ASP A 245 6.88 0.28 -16.21
N HIS A 246 7.37 1.13 -15.30
CA HIS A 246 6.71 2.39 -14.94
C HIS A 246 6.58 3.31 -16.15
N PHE A 247 7.65 3.41 -16.96
CA PHE A 247 7.65 4.27 -18.14
C PHE A 247 6.66 3.79 -19.20
N VAL A 248 6.66 2.49 -19.53
CA VAL A 248 5.72 1.91 -20.51
C VAL A 248 4.27 2.09 -20.04
N THR A 249 3.99 1.82 -18.78
CA THR A 249 2.66 2.03 -18.20
C THR A 249 2.25 3.50 -18.26
N MET A 250 3.15 4.41 -17.92
CA MET A 250 2.86 5.84 -17.97
C MET A 250 2.69 6.35 -19.39
N LEU A 251 3.39 5.78 -20.38
CA LEU A 251 3.19 6.13 -21.78
C LEU A 251 1.78 5.78 -22.25
N ALA A 252 1.29 4.57 -21.90
CA ALA A 252 -0.09 4.16 -22.18
C ALA A 252 -1.11 5.08 -21.49
N ASN A 253 -0.90 5.35 -20.19
CA ASN A 253 -1.75 6.25 -19.41
C ASN A 253 -1.77 7.67 -19.98
N ALA A 254 -0.60 8.23 -20.31
CA ALA A 254 -0.48 9.58 -20.90
C ALA A 254 -1.21 9.68 -22.23
N ASN A 255 -1.14 8.61 -23.04
CA ASN A 255 -1.87 8.55 -24.29
C ASN A 255 -3.39 8.57 -24.06
N ALA A 256 -3.90 7.73 -23.17
CA ALA A 256 -5.33 7.66 -22.84
C ALA A 256 -5.86 8.97 -22.23
N ILE A 257 -5.09 9.58 -21.32
CA ILE A 257 -5.43 10.87 -20.71
C ILE A 257 -5.47 11.99 -21.75
N ALA A 258 -4.44 12.09 -22.62
CA ALA A 258 -4.40 13.11 -23.65
C ALA A 258 -5.52 12.93 -24.69
N ASP A 259 -5.86 11.69 -25.06
CA ASP A 259 -7.01 11.41 -25.92
C ASP A 259 -8.32 11.87 -25.29
N HIS A 260 -8.49 11.62 -23.99
CA HIS A 260 -9.66 12.10 -23.25
C HIS A 260 -9.71 13.64 -23.19
N GLN A 261 -8.59 14.32 -22.85
CA GLN A 261 -8.51 15.78 -22.79
C GLN A 261 -8.83 16.47 -24.14
N LEU A 262 -8.53 15.79 -25.25
CA LEU A 262 -8.77 16.31 -26.61
C LEU A 262 -10.01 15.71 -27.29
N ALA A 263 -10.81 14.94 -26.56
CA ALA A 263 -11.96 14.23 -27.10
C ALA A 263 -11.63 13.34 -28.32
N ILE A 264 -10.42 12.82 -28.38
CA ILE A 264 -10.00 11.87 -29.39
C ILE A 264 -10.57 10.50 -29.03
N ILE A 265 -11.41 9.97 -29.87
CA ILE A 265 -12.06 8.68 -29.62
C ILE A 265 -11.06 7.56 -29.90
N SER A 266 -10.69 6.79 -28.89
CA SER A 266 -9.83 5.63 -29.09
C SER A 266 -10.50 4.61 -30.02
N PRO A 267 -9.79 4.12 -31.05
CA PRO A 267 -10.30 3.03 -31.90
C PRO A 267 -10.70 1.79 -31.11
N GLU A 268 -10.06 1.53 -29.96
CA GLU A 268 -10.33 0.38 -29.10
C GLU A 268 -11.71 0.40 -28.45
N LYS A 269 -12.26 1.58 -28.15
CA LYS A 269 -13.62 1.71 -27.61
C LYS A 269 -14.68 1.11 -28.52
N PHE A 270 -14.40 1.05 -29.83
CA PHE A 270 -15.29 0.48 -30.84
C PHE A 270 -14.76 -0.82 -31.46
N LYS A 271 -13.65 -1.35 -30.97
CA LYS A 271 -12.97 -2.53 -31.50
C LYS A 271 -13.91 -3.73 -31.65
N ALA A 272 -14.74 -4.02 -30.64
CA ALA A 272 -15.71 -5.11 -30.70
C ALA A 272 -16.76 -4.91 -31.80
N ALA A 273 -17.27 -3.69 -31.92
CA ALA A 273 -18.25 -3.32 -32.95
C ALA A 273 -17.63 -3.31 -34.36
N GLU A 274 -16.40 -2.77 -34.47
CA GLU A 274 -15.64 -2.77 -35.73
C GLU A 274 -15.21 -4.19 -36.14
N SER A 275 -14.85 -5.04 -35.20
CA SER A 275 -14.57 -6.47 -35.47
C SER A 275 -15.83 -7.21 -35.95
N LYS A 276 -16.98 -6.95 -35.31
CA LYS A 276 -18.27 -7.52 -35.76
C LYS A 276 -18.62 -7.01 -37.17
N ARG A 277 -18.40 -5.71 -37.43
CA ARG A 277 -18.58 -5.10 -38.77
C ARG A 277 -17.68 -5.76 -39.83
N ALA A 278 -16.39 -5.95 -39.51
CA ALA A 278 -15.43 -6.58 -40.45
C ALA A 278 -15.81 -8.05 -40.75
N ALA A 279 -16.22 -8.80 -39.72
CA ALA A 279 -16.69 -10.18 -39.88
C ALA A 279 -17.95 -10.25 -40.73
N LEU A 280 -18.87 -9.31 -40.56
CA LEU A 280 -20.11 -9.28 -41.34
C LEU A 280 -19.84 -8.90 -42.81
N LEU A 281 -18.92 -7.95 -43.05
CA LEU A 281 -18.43 -7.60 -44.38
C LEU A 281 -17.77 -8.80 -45.09
N SER A 282 -16.88 -9.53 -44.42
CA SER A 282 -16.25 -10.74 -44.96
C SER A 282 -17.30 -11.77 -45.36
N ARG A 283 -18.27 -12.04 -44.48
CA ARG A 283 -19.39 -12.98 -44.78
C ARG A 283 -20.19 -12.54 -46.01
N ILE A 284 -20.52 -11.27 -46.13
CA ILE A 284 -21.24 -10.72 -47.28
C ILE A 284 -20.42 -10.96 -48.57
N THR A 285 -19.12 -10.60 -48.54
CA THR A 285 -18.22 -10.78 -49.68
C THR A 285 -18.09 -12.26 -50.09
N ASP A 286 -17.98 -13.16 -49.13
CA ASP A 286 -17.87 -14.60 -49.37
C ASP A 286 -19.15 -15.18 -50.02
N TYR A 287 -20.33 -14.72 -49.53
CA TYR A 287 -21.61 -15.15 -50.11
C TYR A 287 -21.86 -14.51 -51.49
N GLU A 288 -21.49 -13.24 -51.71
CA GLU A 288 -21.62 -12.57 -53.01
C GLU A 288 -20.75 -13.23 -54.09
N SER A 289 -19.57 -13.71 -53.71
CA SER A 289 -18.67 -14.42 -54.65
C SER A 289 -19.07 -15.85 -54.94
N SER A 290 -19.66 -16.54 -53.94
CA SER A 290 -20.01 -17.96 -54.06
C SER A 290 -21.48 -18.19 -54.50
N ASN A 291 -22.43 -17.35 -54.06
CA ASN A 291 -23.84 -17.41 -54.45
C ASN A 291 -24.51 -16.02 -54.31
N PRO A 292 -24.46 -15.19 -55.37
CA PRO A 292 -24.98 -13.82 -55.37
C PRO A 292 -26.47 -13.69 -55.02
N ASN A 293 -27.24 -14.75 -55.14
CA ASN A 293 -28.67 -14.80 -54.83
C ASN A 293 -29.01 -15.51 -53.52
N HIS A 294 -28.03 -15.65 -52.62
CA HIS A 294 -28.23 -16.32 -51.33
C HIS A 294 -29.29 -15.64 -50.49
N PRO A 295 -30.29 -16.39 -49.96
CA PRO A 295 -31.47 -15.77 -49.27
C PRO A 295 -31.13 -14.93 -48.04
N PHE A 296 -29.97 -15.12 -47.43
CA PHE A 296 -29.54 -14.36 -46.24
C PHE A 296 -28.75 -13.06 -46.59
N LEU A 297 -28.36 -12.85 -47.83
CA LEU A 297 -27.63 -11.64 -48.22
C LEU A 297 -28.39 -10.31 -47.90
N PRO A 298 -29.71 -10.21 -48.13
CA PRO A 298 -30.45 -9.02 -47.75
C PRO A 298 -30.40 -8.75 -46.24
N SER A 299 -30.57 -9.76 -45.42
CA SER A 299 -30.56 -9.61 -43.97
C SER A 299 -29.17 -9.25 -43.44
N PHE A 300 -28.10 -9.81 -43.97
CA PHE A 300 -26.73 -9.43 -43.60
C PHE A 300 -26.39 -7.99 -44.00
N ARG A 301 -26.86 -7.52 -45.13
CA ARG A 301 -26.69 -6.12 -45.55
C ARG A 301 -27.47 -5.16 -44.67
N GLU A 302 -28.68 -5.53 -44.25
CA GLU A 302 -29.49 -4.77 -43.31
C GLU A 302 -28.81 -4.70 -41.92
N GLU A 303 -28.32 -5.84 -41.41
CA GLU A 303 -27.58 -5.88 -40.16
C GLU A 303 -26.31 -5.04 -40.21
N LEU A 304 -25.57 -5.06 -41.33
CA LEU A 304 -24.38 -4.22 -41.55
C LEU A 304 -24.74 -2.73 -41.52
N ALA A 305 -25.77 -2.34 -42.27
CA ALA A 305 -26.21 -0.94 -42.32
C ALA A 305 -26.66 -0.43 -40.94
N LYS A 306 -27.36 -1.28 -40.14
CA LYS A 306 -27.75 -0.96 -38.78
C LYS A 306 -26.53 -0.79 -37.88
N LEU A 307 -25.58 -1.73 -37.94
CA LEU A 307 -24.35 -1.67 -37.13
C LEU A 307 -23.48 -0.47 -37.46
N GLU A 308 -23.37 -0.12 -38.78
CA GLU A 308 -22.62 1.07 -39.20
C GLU A 308 -23.28 2.38 -38.70
N LYS A 309 -24.62 2.42 -38.70
CA LYS A 309 -25.36 3.53 -38.12
C LYS A 309 -25.15 3.65 -36.61
N GLU A 310 -25.24 2.53 -35.87
CA GLU A 310 -25.00 2.48 -34.42
C GLU A 310 -23.58 2.93 -34.07
N ILE A 311 -22.56 2.48 -34.82
CA ILE A 311 -21.15 2.89 -34.65
C ILE A 311 -21.01 4.39 -34.90
N LYS A 312 -21.62 4.91 -35.95
CA LYS A 312 -21.57 6.34 -36.27
C LYS A 312 -22.25 7.20 -35.19
N GLU A 313 -23.46 6.82 -34.77
CA GLU A 313 -24.21 7.52 -33.73
C GLU A 313 -23.47 7.50 -32.37
N ALA A 314 -22.90 6.35 -32.00
CA ALA A 314 -22.09 6.21 -30.79
C ALA A 314 -20.82 7.08 -30.86
N LYS A 315 -20.14 7.17 -32.00
CA LYS A 315 -18.98 8.05 -32.18
C LYS A 315 -19.38 9.52 -32.10
N GLU A 316 -20.53 9.91 -32.66
CA GLU A 316 -21.06 11.27 -32.59
C GLU A 316 -21.51 11.66 -31.18
N ALA A 317 -22.18 10.75 -30.47
CA ALA A 317 -22.57 10.93 -29.07
C ALA A 317 -21.36 11.14 -28.18
N ALA A 318 -20.34 10.29 -28.29
CA ALA A 318 -19.08 10.40 -27.56
C ALA A 318 -18.37 11.76 -27.82
N ARG A 319 -18.44 12.27 -29.06
CA ARG A 319 -17.91 13.60 -29.40
C ARG A 319 -18.71 14.76 -28.79
N LYS A 320 -20.03 14.62 -28.67
CA LYS A 320 -20.89 15.67 -28.08
C LYS A 320 -20.78 15.75 -26.57
N GLU A 321 -20.56 14.63 -25.88
CA GLU A 321 -20.37 14.58 -24.42
C GLU A 321 -18.99 15.05 -23.97
N ALA A 322 -17.97 14.95 -24.82
CA ALA A 322 -16.61 15.31 -24.48
C ALA A 322 -16.44 16.85 -24.45
N LYS A 323 -16.20 17.38 -23.26
CA LYS A 323 -15.86 18.80 -23.04
C LYS A 323 -14.36 18.99 -23.12
N ILE A 324 -13.90 19.60 -24.21
CA ILE A 324 -12.50 20.03 -24.32
C ILE A 324 -12.34 21.38 -23.62
N ASP A 325 -11.34 21.51 -22.76
CA ASP A 325 -11.02 22.75 -22.06
C ASP A 325 -10.67 23.87 -23.04
N ALA A 326 -11.05 25.11 -22.70
CA ALA A 326 -10.96 26.25 -23.61
C ALA A 326 -9.57 26.44 -24.24
N PRO A 327 -8.44 26.39 -23.52
CA PRO A 327 -7.12 26.53 -24.12
C PRO A 327 -6.78 25.43 -25.13
N PHE A 328 -7.23 24.21 -24.92
CA PHE A 328 -7.02 23.11 -25.86
C PHE A 328 -7.95 23.20 -27.06
N ARG A 329 -9.21 23.59 -26.84
CA ARG A 329 -10.20 23.78 -27.89
C ARG A 329 -9.74 24.84 -28.88
N THR A 330 -9.19 25.94 -28.39
CA THR A 330 -8.68 27.01 -29.25
C THR A 330 -7.66 26.50 -30.27
N ILE A 331 -6.80 25.56 -29.89
CA ILE A 331 -5.80 24.97 -30.77
C ILE A 331 -6.43 23.92 -31.69
N THR A 332 -7.27 23.03 -31.18
CA THR A 332 -7.81 21.89 -31.93
C THR A 332 -8.85 22.29 -32.99
N THR A 333 -9.56 23.40 -32.78
CA THR A 333 -10.59 23.87 -33.74
C THR A 333 -10.04 24.83 -34.79
N LYS A 334 -8.82 25.31 -34.65
CA LYS A 334 -8.22 26.28 -35.57
C LYS A 334 -7.73 25.60 -36.85
N PRO A 335 -8.05 26.10 -38.04
CA PRO A 335 -7.60 25.51 -39.30
C PRO A 335 -6.13 25.84 -39.63
N THR A 336 -5.58 26.90 -39.01
CA THR A 336 -4.19 27.35 -39.18
C THR A 336 -3.38 27.06 -37.94
N PRO A 337 -2.04 27.03 -38.00
CA PRO A 337 -1.21 26.91 -36.81
C PRO A 337 -1.56 27.98 -35.76
N PRO A 338 -1.63 27.63 -34.46
CA PRO A 338 -1.93 28.57 -33.38
C PRO A 338 -0.78 29.55 -33.17
N GLY A 339 -1.09 30.75 -32.70
CA GLY A 339 -0.09 31.72 -32.26
C GLY A 339 0.62 31.30 -30.96
N GLU A 340 1.77 31.93 -30.69
CA GLU A 340 2.57 31.63 -29.50
C GLU A 340 1.79 31.83 -28.20
N ALA A 341 0.95 32.89 -28.12
CA ALA A 341 0.11 33.14 -26.93
C ALA A 341 -0.88 32.00 -26.65
N GLU A 342 -1.50 31.45 -27.70
CA GLU A 342 -2.44 30.33 -27.61
C GLU A 342 -1.72 29.04 -27.17
N MET A 343 -0.52 28.79 -27.70
CA MET A 343 0.32 27.68 -27.30
C MET A 343 0.77 27.78 -25.85
N LYS A 344 1.20 28.97 -25.40
CA LYS A 344 1.55 29.23 -24.00
C LYS A 344 0.35 29.00 -23.07
N ALA A 345 -0.83 29.47 -23.43
CA ALA A 345 -2.04 29.27 -22.65
C ALA A 345 -2.37 27.77 -22.46
N ALA A 346 -2.20 26.95 -23.50
CA ALA A 346 -2.40 25.50 -23.40
C ALA A 346 -1.36 24.82 -22.52
N ILE A 347 -0.08 25.23 -22.58
CA ILE A 347 0.99 24.71 -21.73
C ILE A 347 0.74 25.06 -20.26
N LEU A 348 0.45 26.33 -19.96
CA LEU A 348 0.13 26.80 -18.60
C LEU A 348 -1.05 26.03 -18.03
N HIS A 349 -2.10 25.82 -18.83
CA HIS A 349 -3.28 25.06 -18.42
C HIS A 349 -2.94 23.59 -18.09
N GLN A 350 -2.15 22.92 -18.93
CA GLN A 350 -1.73 21.54 -18.67
C GLN A 350 -0.89 21.42 -17.39
N TYR A 351 0.04 22.36 -17.17
CA TYR A 351 0.83 22.37 -15.94
C TYR A 351 -0.02 22.62 -14.69
N ALA A 352 -1.00 23.53 -14.80
CA ALA A 352 -1.95 23.76 -13.71
C ALA A 352 -2.78 22.50 -13.38
N LEU A 353 -3.23 21.75 -14.41
CA LEU A 353 -3.98 20.50 -14.21
C LEU A 353 -3.11 19.38 -13.61
N VAL A 354 -1.88 19.20 -14.10
CA VAL A 354 -1.04 18.06 -13.79
C VAL A 354 -0.21 18.26 -12.53
N TYR A 355 0.35 19.49 -12.36
CA TYR A 355 1.32 19.81 -11.30
C TYR A 355 0.83 20.87 -10.33
N ASP A 356 -0.34 21.45 -10.59
CA ASP A 356 -0.89 22.52 -9.75
C ASP A 356 0.11 23.70 -9.56
N ARG A 357 0.88 23.99 -10.58
CA ARG A 357 1.87 25.06 -10.67
C ARG A 357 2.05 25.56 -12.11
N GLU A 358 2.65 26.70 -12.24
CA GLU A 358 3.16 27.15 -13.53
C GLU A 358 4.48 26.43 -13.89
N PRO A 359 4.78 26.24 -15.18
CA PRO A 359 6.08 25.77 -15.63
C PRO A 359 7.16 26.80 -15.31
N ASN A 360 8.37 26.36 -14.99
CA ASN A 360 9.52 27.26 -14.95
C ASN A 360 9.91 27.72 -16.38
N PRO A 361 10.77 28.74 -16.53
CA PRO A 361 11.14 29.27 -17.86
C PRO A 361 11.71 28.21 -18.82
N SER A 362 12.50 27.26 -18.32
CA SER A 362 13.07 26.18 -19.13
C SER A 362 12.01 25.18 -19.59
N GLU A 363 11.12 24.77 -18.68
CA GLU A 363 9.98 23.91 -18.99
C GLU A 363 9.03 24.54 -20.02
N LEU A 364 8.71 25.81 -19.84
CA LEU A 364 7.85 26.54 -20.77
C LEU A 364 8.48 26.62 -22.17
N ALA A 365 9.76 26.99 -22.27
CA ALA A 365 10.48 27.06 -23.51
C ALA A 365 10.58 25.69 -24.21
N GLY A 366 10.89 24.63 -23.45
CA GLY A 366 10.95 23.26 -23.94
C GLY A 366 9.61 22.77 -24.48
N CYS A 367 8.52 22.96 -23.73
CA CYS A 367 7.18 22.59 -24.17
C CYS A 367 6.70 23.41 -25.38
N LEU A 368 7.02 24.69 -25.42
CA LEU A 368 6.67 25.55 -26.56
C LEU A 368 7.36 25.09 -27.84
N LYS A 369 8.65 24.82 -27.79
CA LYS A 369 9.41 24.28 -28.93
C LYS A 369 8.86 22.93 -29.36
N LEU A 370 8.62 22.00 -28.44
CA LEU A 370 8.02 20.70 -28.76
C LEU A 370 6.66 20.84 -29.43
N LEU A 371 5.81 21.73 -28.93
CA LEU A 371 4.47 21.98 -29.49
C LEU A 371 4.56 22.57 -30.91
N GLN A 372 5.42 23.57 -31.13
CA GLN A 372 5.64 24.18 -32.44
C GLN A 372 6.13 23.15 -33.47
N GLU A 373 7.18 22.40 -33.15
CA GLU A 373 7.74 21.36 -34.01
C GLU A 373 6.73 20.23 -34.30
N SER A 374 5.95 19.85 -33.30
CA SER A 374 4.95 18.79 -33.43
C SER A 374 3.78 19.27 -34.31
N ILE A 375 3.29 20.49 -34.12
CA ILE A 375 2.22 21.06 -34.97
C ILE A 375 2.66 21.14 -36.44
N ALA A 376 3.89 21.58 -36.69
CA ALA A 376 4.43 21.62 -38.02
C ALA A 376 4.50 20.25 -38.72
N LYS A 377 4.75 19.17 -37.96
CA LYS A 377 4.87 17.83 -38.51
C LYS A 377 3.53 17.07 -38.65
N VAL A 378 2.63 17.23 -37.68
CA VAL A 378 1.43 16.38 -37.57
C VAL A 378 0.12 17.13 -37.37
N GLY A 379 0.15 18.47 -37.47
CA GLY A 379 -1.03 19.34 -37.32
C GLY A 379 -1.41 19.64 -35.89
N ASN A 380 -2.37 20.52 -35.69
CA ASN A 380 -2.70 21.14 -34.41
C ASN A 380 -3.09 20.11 -33.31
N THR A 381 -4.03 19.23 -33.59
CA THR A 381 -4.56 18.30 -32.60
C THR A 381 -3.52 17.25 -32.16
N GLN A 382 -2.83 16.64 -33.12
CA GLN A 382 -1.81 15.62 -32.79
C GLN A 382 -0.55 16.27 -32.22
N GLY A 383 -0.20 17.49 -32.64
CA GLY A 383 0.89 18.24 -32.03
C GLY A 383 0.61 18.60 -30.59
N LEU A 384 -0.60 19.07 -30.29
CA LEU A 384 -1.04 19.33 -28.92
C LEU A 384 -1.03 18.05 -28.08
N LYS A 385 -1.57 16.92 -28.60
CA LYS A 385 -1.53 15.64 -27.89
C LYS A 385 -0.12 15.26 -27.44
N ARG A 386 0.89 15.38 -28.31
CA ARG A 386 2.29 15.08 -27.96
C ARG A 386 2.80 15.94 -26.81
N MET A 387 2.47 17.22 -26.80
CA MET A 387 2.84 18.11 -25.71
C MET A 387 2.14 17.73 -24.40
N LEU A 388 0.84 17.41 -24.42
CA LEU A 388 0.10 16.96 -23.23
C LEU A 388 0.71 15.69 -22.64
N MET A 389 1.02 14.72 -23.50
CA MET A 389 1.72 13.49 -23.11
C MET A 389 3.10 13.78 -22.50
N ALA A 390 3.89 14.64 -23.11
CA ALA A 390 5.23 14.98 -22.63
C ALA A 390 5.20 15.60 -21.23
N VAL A 391 4.20 16.40 -20.90
CA VAL A 391 4.00 16.93 -19.55
C VAL A 391 3.68 15.82 -18.56
N LEU A 392 2.81 14.86 -18.92
CA LEU A 392 2.44 13.72 -18.06
C LEU A 392 3.60 12.73 -17.86
N LEU A 393 4.56 12.69 -18.78
CA LEU A 393 5.72 11.79 -18.73
C LEU A 393 6.95 12.39 -18.00
N GLN A 394 6.84 13.63 -17.50
CA GLN A 394 7.93 14.19 -16.70
C GLN A 394 8.10 13.42 -15.39
N PRO A 395 9.33 13.24 -14.93
CA PRO A 395 9.60 12.53 -13.65
C PRO A 395 8.81 13.09 -12.47
N ASP A 396 8.59 14.39 -12.40
CA ASP A 396 7.82 15.07 -11.34
C ASP A 396 6.37 14.56 -11.22
N PHE A 397 5.85 13.83 -12.23
CA PHE A 397 4.53 13.22 -12.12
C PHE A 397 4.51 12.06 -11.13
N LEU A 398 5.55 11.23 -11.14
CA LEU A 398 5.68 10.04 -10.30
C LEU A 398 6.45 10.30 -9.00
N TYR A 399 7.22 11.38 -8.94
CA TYR A 399 8.07 11.68 -7.80
C TYR A 399 7.55 12.85 -6.98
N ARG A 400 7.78 12.77 -5.69
CA ARG A 400 7.73 13.92 -4.77
C ARG A 400 9.15 14.26 -4.32
N SER A 401 9.41 15.55 -4.21
CA SER A 401 10.72 16.07 -3.81
C SER A 401 10.64 16.64 -2.40
N GLU A 402 11.57 16.25 -1.56
CA GLU A 402 11.76 16.72 -0.19
C GLU A 402 13.27 16.92 0.00
N LEU A 403 13.83 17.95 -0.64
CA LEU A 403 15.27 18.18 -0.70
C LEU A 403 15.78 19.11 0.41
N GLY A 404 14.87 19.86 1.05
CA GLY A 404 15.27 20.86 2.01
C GLY A 404 15.88 22.09 1.32
N GLU A 405 15.06 22.85 0.61
CA GLU A 405 15.50 24.07 -0.11
C GLU A 405 15.70 25.29 0.82
N GLY A 406 15.44 25.14 2.13
CA GLY A 406 15.68 26.16 3.14
C GLY A 406 17.15 26.37 3.47
N PRO A 407 17.47 27.37 4.30
CA PRO A 407 18.84 27.59 4.76
C PRO A 407 19.29 26.42 5.65
N GLU A 408 20.61 26.17 5.61
CA GLU A 408 21.26 25.19 6.47
C GLU A 408 21.38 25.73 7.90
N ASP A 409 21.12 24.90 8.89
CA ASP A 409 21.26 25.20 10.31
C ASP A 409 22.65 24.78 10.84
N GLU A 410 22.89 25.05 12.13
CA GLU A 410 24.16 24.71 12.81
C GLU A 410 24.46 23.21 12.89
N TYR A 411 23.48 22.35 12.62
CA TYR A 411 23.60 20.88 12.61
C TYR A 411 23.76 20.32 11.20
N GLY A 412 23.95 21.17 10.18
CA GLY A 412 24.06 20.76 8.79
C GLY A 412 22.73 20.29 8.18
N ARG A 413 21.59 20.69 8.75
CA ARG A 413 20.26 20.31 8.29
C ARG A 413 19.61 21.48 7.56
N ARG A 414 18.79 21.17 6.56
CA ARG A 414 18.03 22.15 5.79
C ARG A 414 16.53 21.91 5.97
N ARG A 415 15.82 22.96 6.30
CA ARG A 415 14.38 22.89 6.45
C ARG A 415 13.71 22.76 5.07
N LEU A 416 12.59 22.02 5.01
CA LEU A 416 11.71 22.02 3.85
C LEU A 416 11.27 23.47 3.54
N SER A 417 11.28 23.83 2.26
CA SER A 417 10.62 25.06 1.81
C SER A 417 9.11 24.99 2.10
N SER A 418 8.46 26.15 2.23
CA SER A 418 7.00 26.17 2.49
C SER A 418 6.21 25.43 1.42
N ARG A 419 6.72 25.36 0.20
CA ARG A 419 6.13 24.55 -0.87
C ARG A 419 6.28 23.06 -0.60
N GLU A 420 7.50 22.57 -0.36
CA GLU A 420 7.74 21.16 -0.03
C GLU A 420 6.92 20.74 1.18
N ALA A 421 6.89 21.56 2.23
CA ALA A 421 6.12 21.34 3.45
C ALA A 421 4.62 21.21 3.18
N SER A 422 4.05 22.04 2.29
CA SER A 422 2.63 21.98 1.95
C SER A 422 2.23 20.65 1.32
N TYR A 423 3.07 20.12 0.42
CA TYR A 423 2.86 18.81 -0.19
C TYR A 423 3.11 17.68 0.79
N ALA A 424 4.16 17.75 1.61
CA ALA A 424 4.48 16.73 2.61
C ALA A 424 3.31 16.53 3.59
N ILE A 425 2.77 17.62 4.16
CA ILE A 425 1.62 17.57 5.08
C ILE A 425 0.37 17.03 4.37
N ALA A 426 0.08 17.53 3.17
CA ALA A 426 -1.11 17.13 2.43
C ALA A 426 -1.07 15.64 2.06
N TYR A 427 0.05 15.16 1.53
CA TYR A 427 0.22 13.76 1.16
C TYR A 427 0.18 12.82 2.36
N ALA A 428 0.77 13.22 3.49
CA ALA A 428 0.77 12.41 4.69
C ALA A 428 -0.64 12.14 5.25
N LEU A 429 -1.56 13.12 5.12
CA LEU A 429 -2.89 13.02 5.73
C LEU A 429 -4.01 12.70 4.74
N THR A 430 -3.97 13.31 3.55
CA THR A 430 -5.11 13.35 2.63
C THR A 430 -4.91 12.54 1.36
N GLU A 431 -3.70 12.08 1.11
CA GLU A 431 -3.30 11.43 -0.17
C GLU A 431 -3.59 12.31 -1.41
N ARG A 432 -3.70 13.61 -1.21
CA ARG A 432 -3.96 14.60 -2.26
C ARG A 432 -2.90 15.70 -2.20
N GLY A 433 -2.79 16.47 -3.26
CA GLY A 433 -2.04 17.72 -3.23
C GLY A 433 -2.60 18.70 -2.19
N PRO A 434 -1.84 19.76 -1.87
CA PRO A 434 -2.25 20.74 -0.87
C PRO A 434 -3.56 21.43 -1.23
N ASP A 435 -4.42 21.59 -0.24
CA ASP A 435 -5.66 22.34 -0.38
C ASP A 435 -5.42 23.84 -0.52
N LYS A 436 -6.47 24.61 -0.76
CA LYS A 436 -6.38 26.07 -0.98
C LYS A 436 -5.67 26.78 0.17
N LEU A 437 -5.86 26.36 1.42
CA LEU A 437 -5.25 27.01 2.59
C LEU A 437 -3.76 26.68 2.71
N LEU A 438 -3.37 25.42 2.45
CA LEU A 438 -1.96 25.04 2.40
C LEU A 438 -1.22 25.71 1.24
N LYS A 439 -1.85 25.81 0.05
CA LYS A 439 -1.28 26.55 -1.09
C LYS A 439 -1.05 28.02 -0.73
N LEU A 440 -2.01 28.65 -0.11
CA LEU A 440 -1.89 30.04 0.30
C LEU A 440 -0.79 30.22 1.36
N ALA A 441 -0.67 29.32 2.33
CA ALA A 441 0.40 29.31 3.30
C ALA A 441 1.77 29.13 2.65
N ALA A 442 1.87 28.25 1.67
CA ALA A 442 3.10 28.05 0.88
C ALA A 442 3.49 29.29 0.08
N GLN A 443 2.54 29.93 -0.61
CA GLN A 443 2.76 31.17 -1.37
C GLN A 443 3.20 32.35 -0.49
N ARG A 444 2.71 32.39 0.76
CA ARG A 444 3.06 33.43 1.75
C ARG A 444 4.28 33.06 2.59
N ASP A 445 4.93 31.96 2.27
CA ASP A 445 6.07 31.44 3.02
C ASP A 445 5.81 31.25 4.54
N GLN A 446 4.63 30.71 4.85
CA GLN A 446 4.08 30.54 6.19
C GLN A 446 4.07 29.07 6.67
N LEU A 447 5.06 28.26 6.27
CA LEU A 447 5.26 26.89 6.76
C LEU A 447 6.74 26.75 7.18
N LYS A 448 7.14 27.51 8.22
CA LYS A 448 8.51 27.59 8.72
C LYS A 448 8.68 27.16 10.19
N THR A 449 7.63 27.16 10.96
CA THR A 449 7.68 26.87 12.39
C THR A 449 6.79 25.71 12.77
N LYS A 450 7.10 25.03 13.88
CA LYS A 450 6.27 23.96 14.43
C LYS A 450 4.81 24.37 14.56
N GLN A 451 4.54 25.59 15.07
CA GLN A 451 3.18 26.10 15.23
C GLN A 451 2.44 26.29 13.91
N GLN A 452 3.15 26.70 12.85
CA GLN A 452 2.55 26.84 11.53
C GLN A 452 2.19 25.48 10.93
N TYR A 453 3.03 24.45 11.10
CA TYR A 453 2.74 23.07 10.73
C TYR A 453 1.56 22.54 11.54
N GLN A 454 1.61 22.66 12.88
CA GLN A 454 0.58 22.21 13.82
C GLN A 454 -0.80 22.73 13.42
N LYS A 455 -0.93 24.05 13.19
CA LYS A 455 -2.17 24.68 12.75
C LYS A 455 -2.80 23.99 11.55
N HIS A 456 -1.99 23.62 10.55
CA HIS A 456 -2.51 22.98 9.34
C HIS A 456 -2.77 21.48 9.54
N VAL A 457 -1.94 20.78 10.29
CA VAL A 457 -2.13 19.36 10.64
C VAL A 457 -3.42 19.19 11.44
N GLU A 458 -3.61 19.96 12.53
CA GLU A 458 -4.82 19.90 13.35
C GLU A 458 -6.08 20.26 12.55
N ARG A 459 -5.99 21.30 11.71
CA ARG A 459 -7.10 21.68 10.83
C ARG A 459 -7.50 20.55 9.88
N LEU A 460 -6.53 19.86 9.30
CA LEU A 460 -6.80 18.73 8.40
C LEU A 460 -7.36 17.54 9.15
N LEU A 461 -6.85 17.24 10.34
CA LEU A 461 -7.37 16.15 11.19
C LEU A 461 -8.80 16.42 11.68
N ALA A 462 -9.13 17.67 12.01
CA ALA A 462 -10.46 18.08 12.44
C ALA A 462 -11.46 18.23 11.27
N ALA A 463 -10.96 18.39 10.04
CA ALA A 463 -11.83 18.52 8.89
C ALA A 463 -12.57 17.21 8.64
N PRO A 464 -13.91 17.25 8.52
CA PRO A 464 -14.63 16.08 8.06
C PRO A 464 -14.09 15.70 6.68
N GLY A 465 -13.51 14.53 6.57
CA GLY A 465 -12.89 14.05 5.34
C GLY A 465 -13.87 13.86 4.18
N GLY A 466 -15.17 14.10 4.42
CA GLY A 466 -16.22 13.70 3.51
C GLY A 466 -16.31 12.18 3.45
N LYS A 467 -17.13 11.67 2.56
CA LYS A 467 -17.22 10.23 2.33
C LYS A 467 -15.99 9.76 1.54
N ILE A 468 -14.98 9.30 2.25
CA ILE A 468 -13.74 8.83 1.65
C ILE A 468 -13.85 7.34 1.40
N LEU A 469 -13.65 6.95 0.15
CA LEU A 469 -13.55 5.56 -0.24
C LEU A 469 -12.13 5.06 0.07
N ILE A 470 -12.05 4.07 0.94
CA ILE A 470 -10.84 3.30 1.19
C ILE A 470 -10.92 2.05 0.32
N ASP A 471 -10.13 2.01 -0.72
CA ASP A 471 -10.09 0.92 -1.69
C ASP A 471 -8.84 0.08 -1.46
N ASP A 472 -9.01 -1.23 -1.42
CA ASP A 472 -7.87 -2.14 -1.44
C ASP A 472 -7.49 -2.43 -2.89
N ARG A 473 -6.20 -2.27 -3.21
CA ARG A 473 -5.74 -2.17 -4.59
C ARG A 473 -5.35 -3.45 -5.27
N THR A 474 -5.69 -4.56 -4.70
CA THR A 474 -5.47 -5.80 -5.45
C THR A 474 -6.48 -5.89 -6.60
N PRO A 475 -6.08 -6.41 -7.76
CA PRO A 475 -6.95 -6.47 -8.95
C PRO A 475 -8.30 -7.18 -8.71
N THR A 476 -8.34 -8.04 -7.72
CA THR A 476 -9.54 -8.79 -7.29
C THR A 476 -10.27 -8.13 -6.14
N ALA A 477 -9.70 -7.11 -5.49
CA ALA A 477 -10.28 -6.48 -4.31
C ALA A 477 -11.48 -5.61 -4.68
N ARG A 478 -12.63 -6.02 -4.20
CA ARG A 478 -13.85 -5.21 -4.19
C ARG A 478 -14.22 -4.77 -2.78
N THR A 479 -13.27 -4.79 -1.85
CA THR A 479 -13.49 -4.29 -0.50
C THR A 479 -13.43 -2.79 -0.50
N ARG A 480 -14.58 -2.17 -0.33
CA ARG A 480 -14.74 -0.72 -0.29
C ARG A 480 -15.26 -0.33 1.07
N GLY A 481 -14.37 0.23 1.89
CA GLY A 481 -14.76 0.89 3.13
C GLY A 481 -15.00 2.38 2.91
N TYR A 482 -15.81 2.99 3.76
CA TYR A 482 -16.03 4.42 3.76
C TYR A 482 -15.72 4.97 5.13
N SER A 483 -14.96 6.05 5.19
CA SER A 483 -14.68 6.80 6.41
C SER A 483 -14.93 8.29 6.20
N THR A 484 -15.20 9.01 7.27
CA THR A 484 -15.20 10.48 7.28
C THR A 484 -13.93 11.05 7.86
N LEU A 485 -13.08 10.19 8.41
CA LEU A 485 -11.76 10.58 8.88
C LEU A 485 -10.80 10.75 7.71
N GLN A 486 -9.68 11.39 7.95
CA GLN A 486 -8.63 11.45 6.94
C GLN A 486 -8.18 10.02 6.56
N PRO A 487 -7.98 9.73 5.27
CA PRO A 487 -7.78 8.37 4.79
C PRO A 487 -6.55 7.70 5.41
N ALA A 488 -5.51 8.46 5.68
CA ALA A 488 -4.28 7.96 6.28
C ALA A 488 -4.50 7.29 7.65
N LYS A 489 -5.47 7.75 8.45
CA LYS A 489 -5.73 7.18 9.79
C LYS A 489 -6.21 5.74 9.73
N LEU A 490 -7.29 5.48 8.98
CA LEU A 490 -7.81 4.12 8.83
C LEU A 490 -6.85 3.24 8.03
N ARG A 491 -6.21 3.80 6.99
CA ARG A 491 -5.26 3.07 6.17
C ARG A 491 -4.05 2.60 6.96
N PHE A 492 -3.52 3.43 7.87
CA PHE A 492 -2.44 3.01 8.75
C PHE A 492 -2.79 1.72 9.50
N PHE A 493 -3.95 1.65 10.14
CA PHE A 493 -4.34 0.46 10.90
C PHE A 493 -4.71 -0.74 10.02
N ARG A 494 -5.31 -0.51 8.84
CA ARG A 494 -5.49 -1.59 7.86
C ARG A 494 -4.17 -2.26 7.48
N GLU A 495 -3.14 -1.46 7.24
CA GLU A 495 -1.82 -1.94 6.86
C GLU A 495 -1.06 -2.51 8.06
N PHE A 496 -1.13 -1.85 9.21
CA PHE A 496 -0.49 -2.32 10.44
C PHE A 496 -0.99 -3.70 10.86
N PHE A 497 -2.29 -3.89 11.00
CA PHE A 497 -2.87 -5.18 11.37
C PHE A 497 -2.91 -6.17 10.20
N GLY A 498 -2.92 -5.72 8.98
CA GLY A 498 -2.98 -6.56 7.78
C GLY A 498 -4.29 -7.34 7.61
N TYR A 499 -5.34 -7.04 8.38
CA TYR A 499 -6.61 -7.78 8.33
C TYR A 499 -7.32 -7.69 6.97
N SER A 500 -7.06 -6.66 6.20
CA SER A 500 -7.62 -6.53 4.84
C SER A 500 -7.09 -7.61 3.88
N LYS A 501 -5.97 -8.27 4.18
CA LYS A 501 -5.44 -9.40 3.41
C LYS A 501 -6.26 -10.69 3.55
N ALA A 502 -7.22 -10.74 4.47
CA ALA A 502 -8.02 -11.94 4.72
C ALA A 502 -8.70 -12.50 3.47
N TYR A 503 -9.16 -11.63 2.56
CA TYR A 503 -9.81 -12.07 1.32
C TYR A 503 -8.83 -12.68 0.30
N GLN A 504 -7.52 -12.48 0.45
CA GLN A 504 -6.48 -13.09 -0.39
C GLN A 504 -6.21 -14.54 -0.01
N ILE A 505 -6.63 -14.95 1.19
CA ILE A 505 -6.45 -16.32 1.67
C ILE A 505 -7.58 -17.17 1.11
N PHE A 506 -7.26 -17.98 0.11
CA PHE A 506 -8.21 -18.93 -0.45
C PHE A 506 -8.62 -19.95 0.61
N LYS A 507 -9.93 -20.17 0.76
CA LYS A 507 -10.47 -21.18 1.67
C LYS A 507 -11.36 -22.16 0.90
N ASP A 508 -11.27 -23.43 1.27
CA ASP A 508 -12.20 -24.43 0.75
C ASP A 508 -13.59 -24.23 1.36
N ASN A 509 -14.56 -23.90 0.51
CA ASN A 509 -15.93 -23.65 0.93
C ASN A 509 -16.60 -24.90 1.54
N LYS A 510 -16.15 -26.12 1.24
CA LYS A 510 -16.65 -27.35 1.85
C LYS A 510 -16.35 -27.45 3.34
N ARG A 511 -15.27 -26.77 3.79
CA ARG A 511 -14.89 -26.68 5.20
C ARG A 511 -15.65 -25.56 5.93
N PHE A 512 -16.32 -24.68 5.20
CA PHE A 512 -17.05 -23.54 5.74
C PHE A 512 -18.53 -23.85 5.81
N GLU A 513 -19.04 -24.10 6.99
CA GLU A 513 -20.47 -24.33 7.21
C GLU A 513 -21.30 -23.11 6.78
N GLY A 514 -22.33 -23.34 5.99
CA GLY A 514 -23.16 -22.27 5.45
C GLY A 514 -22.85 -21.87 4.02
N ALA A 515 -21.87 -22.52 3.35
CA ALA A 515 -21.65 -22.36 1.93
C ALA A 515 -22.85 -22.89 1.14
N THR A 516 -23.44 -22.04 0.31
CA THR A 516 -24.56 -22.41 -0.55
C THR A 516 -24.11 -22.96 -1.88
N HIS A 517 -24.97 -23.80 -2.43
CA HIS A 517 -24.99 -24.42 -3.77
C HIS A 517 -24.10 -23.81 -4.88
N ARG A 518 -23.85 -24.64 -5.88
CA ARG A 518 -23.21 -24.55 -7.19
C ARG A 518 -23.06 -23.17 -7.84
N GLU A 519 -23.89 -22.19 -7.50
CA GLU A 519 -23.88 -20.85 -8.08
C GLU A 519 -23.03 -19.83 -7.28
N ASN A 520 -22.79 -20.08 -5.99
CA ASN A 520 -22.00 -19.20 -5.11
C ASN A 520 -20.67 -19.85 -4.72
N ARG A 521 -19.79 -20.02 -5.67
CA ARG A 521 -18.47 -20.63 -5.48
C ARG A 521 -17.56 -19.95 -4.46
N ASN A 522 -17.95 -18.78 -3.94
CA ASN A 522 -17.11 -17.91 -3.13
C ASN A 522 -17.83 -17.32 -1.91
N SER A 523 -18.66 -18.11 -1.22
CA SER A 523 -19.42 -17.62 -0.07
C SER A 523 -18.52 -17.12 1.07
N HIS A 524 -17.40 -17.80 1.34
CA HIS A 524 -16.41 -17.32 2.28
C HIS A 524 -15.77 -15.98 1.81
N GLU A 525 -15.37 -15.89 0.56
CA GLU A 525 -14.76 -14.67 0.01
C GLU A 525 -15.69 -13.45 0.14
N ILE A 526 -16.96 -13.63 -0.11
CA ILE A 526 -17.94 -12.55 0.03
C ILE A 526 -18.17 -12.19 1.50
N ALA A 527 -18.30 -13.19 2.39
CA ALA A 527 -18.43 -12.94 3.82
C ALA A 527 -17.23 -12.20 4.38
N ILE A 528 -16.03 -12.65 4.05
CA ILE A 528 -14.79 -12.04 4.56
C ILE A 528 -14.61 -10.59 4.09
N ARG A 529 -15.00 -10.27 2.85
CA ARG A 529 -14.96 -8.88 2.35
C ARG A 529 -15.88 -7.96 3.16
N GLN A 530 -17.05 -8.42 3.54
CA GLN A 530 -17.95 -7.64 4.38
C GLN A 530 -17.44 -7.53 5.80
N MET A 531 -16.85 -8.59 6.34
CA MET A 531 -16.22 -8.55 7.66
C MET A 531 -15.01 -7.62 7.72
N ILE A 532 -14.28 -7.43 6.62
CA ILE A 532 -13.25 -6.39 6.54
C ILE A 532 -13.89 -5.00 6.73
N ASN A 533 -15.05 -4.74 6.14
CA ASN A 533 -15.77 -3.48 6.39
C ASN A 533 -16.25 -3.34 7.84
N GLU A 534 -16.62 -4.43 8.50
CA GLU A 534 -16.99 -4.44 9.93
C GLU A 534 -15.77 -4.16 10.82
N ALA A 535 -14.61 -4.73 10.47
CA ALA A 535 -13.34 -4.41 11.12
C ALA A 535 -12.94 -2.93 10.91
N ASP A 536 -13.07 -2.42 9.68
CA ASP A 536 -12.86 -0.99 9.39
C ASP A 536 -13.77 -0.11 10.25
N LEU A 537 -15.05 -0.48 10.40
CA LEU A 537 -15.99 0.27 11.21
C LEU A 537 -15.60 0.26 12.69
N MET A 538 -15.14 -0.87 13.22
CA MET A 538 -14.60 -0.97 14.58
C MET A 538 -13.42 -0.02 14.78
N VAL A 539 -12.45 -0.07 13.87
CA VAL A 539 -11.27 0.80 13.90
C VAL A 539 -11.66 2.27 13.76
N ASP A 540 -12.51 2.60 12.79
CA ASP A 540 -12.96 3.96 12.52
C ASP A 540 -13.69 4.60 13.71
N ARG A 541 -14.53 3.83 14.41
CA ARG A 541 -15.22 4.29 15.63
C ARG A 541 -14.27 4.52 16.80
N ILE A 542 -13.24 3.71 16.96
CA ILE A 542 -12.21 3.93 17.98
C ILE A 542 -11.42 5.20 17.63
N LEU A 543 -11.05 5.39 16.37
CA LEU A 543 -10.35 6.58 15.88
C LEU A 543 -11.18 7.86 15.92
N GLU A 544 -12.51 7.75 15.83
CA GLU A 544 -13.44 8.88 15.94
C GLU A 544 -13.53 9.40 17.38
N ARG A 545 -13.52 8.49 18.37
CA ARG A 545 -13.46 8.86 19.80
C ARG A 545 -12.09 9.42 20.18
N ASP A 546 -11.05 8.86 19.58
CA ASP A 546 -9.65 9.26 19.75
C ASP A 546 -9.16 9.24 21.21
N GLU A 547 -9.63 8.25 21.99
CA GLU A 547 -9.30 8.02 23.40
C GLU A 547 -8.77 6.62 23.57
N ASN A 548 -7.65 6.45 24.28
CA ASN A 548 -6.99 5.15 24.53
C ASN A 548 -6.90 4.25 23.29
N VAL A 549 -6.62 4.86 22.13
CA VAL A 549 -6.80 4.24 20.80
C VAL A 549 -6.08 2.90 20.69
N PHE A 550 -4.82 2.82 21.09
CA PHE A 550 -4.04 1.57 20.94
C PHE A 550 -4.54 0.47 21.87
N GLN A 551 -4.91 0.84 23.10
CA GLN A 551 -5.50 -0.10 24.05
C GLN A 551 -6.86 -0.58 23.56
N GLU A 552 -7.76 0.32 23.15
CA GLU A 552 -9.09 -0.02 22.64
C GLU A 552 -9.01 -0.95 21.41
N LEU A 553 -8.09 -0.69 20.48
CA LEU A 553 -7.88 -1.57 19.33
C LEU A 553 -7.47 -3.00 19.72
N LEU A 554 -6.78 -3.17 20.81
CA LEU A 554 -6.35 -4.48 21.31
C LEU A 554 -7.39 -5.11 22.25
N THR A 555 -8.14 -4.34 23.05
CA THR A 555 -8.93 -4.89 24.17
C THR A 555 -10.43 -4.70 24.06
N SER A 556 -10.94 -3.92 23.07
CA SER A 556 -12.38 -3.77 22.92
C SER A 556 -13.06 -5.11 22.66
N ASN A 557 -14.05 -5.46 23.46
CA ASN A 557 -14.87 -6.67 23.30
C ASN A 557 -16.12 -6.43 22.44
N ARG A 558 -16.24 -5.26 21.83
CA ARG A 558 -17.44 -4.81 21.10
C ARG A 558 -17.22 -4.87 19.61
N PHE A 559 -18.07 -5.63 18.92
CA PHE A 559 -17.98 -5.92 17.48
C PHE A 559 -19.24 -5.51 16.75
N TYR A 560 -19.11 -5.27 15.46
CA TYR A 560 -20.22 -5.02 14.56
C TYR A 560 -20.62 -6.31 13.86
N LEU A 561 -21.92 -6.59 13.82
CA LEU A 561 -22.46 -7.69 13.06
C LEU A 561 -23.89 -7.36 12.63
N TYR A 562 -24.13 -7.37 11.33
CA TYR A 562 -25.41 -7.03 10.76
C TYR A 562 -26.24 -8.28 10.49
N HIS A 563 -27.55 -8.14 10.63
CA HIS A 563 -28.53 -9.18 10.36
C HIS A 563 -29.28 -8.89 9.06
N ASN A 564 -29.69 -9.92 8.35
CA ASN A 564 -30.41 -9.79 7.07
C ASN A 564 -31.94 -9.87 7.19
N GLY A 565 -32.47 -10.06 8.38
CA GLY A 565 -33.87 -10.15 8.60
C GLY A 565 -34.50 -11.56 8.69
N ASP A 566 -33.66 -12.60 8.90
CA ASP A 566 -34.17 -14.00 8.89
C ASP A 566 -34.87 -14.41 10.20
N ASN A 567 -34.85 -13.60 11.24
CA ASN A 567 -35.59 -13.87 12.48
C ASN A 567 -36.63 -12.82 12.77
N GLU A 568 -37.54 -13.09 13.71
CA GLU A 568 -38.66 -12.23 14.03
C GLU A 568 -38.28 -10.81 14.43
N GLU A 569 -37.22 -10.66 15.24
CA GLU A 569 -36.79 -9.34 15.70
C GLU A 569 -36.24 -8.51 14.53
N ALA A 570 -35.43 -9.12 13.69
CA ALA A 570 -34.92 -8.48 12.49
C ALA A 570 -36.06 -8.16 11.49
N GLN A 571 -37.04 -9.03 11.36
CA GLN A 571 -38.22 -8.75 10.52
C GLN A 571 -39.03 -7.57 11.05
N LYS A 572 -39.18 -7.41 12.38
CA LYS A 572 -39.84 -6.22 12.96
C LYS A 572 -39.08 -4.95 12.61
N ILE A 573 -37.75 -4.96 12.72
CA ILE A 573 -36.91 -3.81 12.36
C ILE A 573 -37.03 -3.47 10.87
N LEU A 574 -36.99 -4.47 10.00
CA LEU A 574 -37.19 -4.26 8.55
C LEU A 574 -38.58 -3.70 8.24
N ALA A 575 -39.64 -4.19 8.90
CA ALA A 575 -41.00 -3.68 8.73
C ALA A 575 -41.11 -2.21 9.17
N GLU A 576 -40.48 -1.83 10.29
CA GLU A 576 -40.44 -0.43 10.72
C GLU A 576 -39.66 0.42 9.71
N ARG A 577 -38.55 -0.08 9.18
CA ARG A 577 -37.76 0.62 8.16
C ARG A 577 -38.55 0.79 6.86
N LYS A 578 -39.26 -0.25 6.43
CA LYS A 578 -40.16 -0.19 5.26
C LYS A 578 -41.22 0.89 5.42
N ARG A 579 -41.90 0.94 6.57
CA ARG A 579 -42.89 1.99 6.88
C ARG A 579 -42.30 3.39 6.84
N LEU A 580 -41.04 3.58 7.36
CA LEU A 580 -40.37 4.84 7.28
C LEU A 580 -40.12 5.27 5.84
N LEU A 581 -39.65 4.36 5.00
CA LEU A 581 -39.36 4.64 3.58
C LEU A 581 -40.66 4.94 2.80
N GLU A 582 -41.75 4.22 3.06
CA GLU A 582 -43.04 4.48 2.48
C GLU A 582 -43.56 5.88 2.89
N LYS A 583 -43.39 6.25 4.17
CA LYS A 583 -43.69 7.60 4.65
C LYS A 583 -42.84 8.65 3.94
N MET A 584 -41.53 8.43 3.82
CA MET A 584 -40.63 9.33 3.10
C MET A 584 -41.09 9.52 1.64
N ALA A 585 -41.51 8.46 0.97
CA ALA A 585 -41.98 8.54 -0.41
C ALA A 585 -43.26 9.37 -0.53
N GLY A 586 -44.18 9.27 0.46
CA GLY A 586 -45.37 10.11 0.55
C GLY A 586 -45.03 11.58 0.79
N ASP A 587 -44.22 11.83 1.83
CA ASP A 587 -43.83 13.19 2.21
C ASP A 587 -43.02 13.89 1.08
N TYR A 588 -42.28 13.13 0.26
CA TYR A 588 -41.54 13.68 -0.88
C TYR A 588 -42.44 14.30 -1.95
N GLN A 589 -43.68 13.83 -2.06
CA GLN A 589 -44.64 14.40 -3.01
C GLN A 589 -45.31 15.68 -2.47
N GLU A 590 -45.37 15.83 -1.15
CA GLU A 590 -46.04 16.93 -0.47
C GLU A 590 -45.09 18.05 -0.03
N MET A 591 -43.85 17.71 0.35
CA MET A 591 -42.85 18.64 0.85
C MET A 591 -42.05 19.34 -0.25
N LYS A 592 -41.56 20.53 0.05
CA LYS A 592 -40.56 21.18 -0.80
C LYS A 592 -39.23 20.43 -0.71
N PRO A 593 -38.44 20.32 -1.78
CA PRO A 593 -37.20 19.53 -1.80
C PRO A 593 -36.21 19.87 -0.66
N LYS A 594 -36.09 21.14 -0.28
CA LYS A 594 -35.21 21.56 0.81
C LYS A 594 -35.75 21.11 2.18
N GLU A 595 -37.04 21.18 2.40
CA GLU A 595 -37.66 20.76 3.66
C GLU A 595 -37.56 19.25 3.81
N PHE A 596 -37.84 18.51 2.75
CA PHE A 596 -37.65 17.06 2.69
C PHE A 596 -36.21 16.66 3.01
N TRP A 597 -35.23 17.32 2.39
CA TRP A 597 -33.82 17.09 2.66
C TRP A 597 -33.46 17.31 4.14
N GLU A 598 -33.84 18.45 4.71
CA GLU A 598 -33.54 18.75 6.12
C GLU A 598 -34.20 17.75 7.08
N THR A 599 -35.38 17.24 6.73
CA THR A 599 -36.11 16.26 7.54
C THR A 599 -35.46 14.88 7.47
N TYR A 600 -35.08 14.41 6.27
CA TYR A 600 -34.71 13.03 6.02
C TYR A 600 -33.24 12.82 5.62
N LYS A 601 -32.37 13.81 5.69
CA LYS A 601 -30.97 13.71 5.25
C LYS A 601 -30.19 12.56 5.89
N LEU A 602 -30.50 12.26 7.16
CA LEU A 602 -29.87 11.14 7.86
C LEU A 602 -30.34 9.79 7.30
N ASP A 603 -31.62 9.63 7.10
CA ASP A 603 -32.19 8.39 6.55
C ASP A 603 -31.81 8.18 5.09
N LEU A 604 -31.75 9.25 4.31
CA LEU A 604 -31.26 9.22 2.93
C LEU A 604 -29.81 8.76 2.84
N ASP A 605 -28.95 9.23 3.74
CA ASP A 605 -27.57 8.79 3.79
C ASP A 605 -27.46 7.33 4.24
N VAL A 606 -28.13 6.97 5.32
CA VAL A 606 -28.12 5.61 5.88
C VAL A 606 -28.66 4.60 4.89
N GLN A 607 -29.84 4.85 4.30
CA GLN A 607 -30.50 3.87 3.44
C GLN A 607 -29.94 3.83 2.01
N PHE A 608 -29.62 4.99 1.45
CA PHE A 608 -29.26 5.10 0.05
C PHE A 608 -27.84 5.61 -0.19
N GLY A 609 -27.13 5.99 0.86
CA GLY A 609 -25.81 6.59 0.78
C GLY A 609 -25.82 7.95 0.10
N ILE A 610 -26.91 8.66 0.15
CA ILE A 610 -27.00 10.03 -0.31
C ILE A 610 -26.38 10.91 0.76
N ASN A 611 -25.26 11.57 0.42
CA ASN A 611 -24.41 12.27 1.38
C ASN A 611 -25.17 13.40 2.10
N SER A 612 -25.45 13.21 3.39
CA SER A 612 -26.11 14.19 4.25
C SER A 612 -25.24 15.42 4.60
N ARG A 613 -23.94 15.35 4.36
CA ARG A 613 -23.00 16.45 4.64
C ARG A 613 -22.75 17.36 3.45
N GLY A 614 -23.15 16.95 2.25
CA GLY A 614 -23.06 17.76 1.06
C GLY A 614 -24.12 18.86 1.01
N LYS A 615 -23.91 19.82 0.12
CA LYS A 615 -24.99 20.72 -0.27
C LYS A 615 -25.96 19.96 -1.18
N MET A 616 -27.25 20.26 -1.03
CA MET A 616 -28.25 19.76 -1.95
C MET A 616 -28.01 20.44 -3.32
N ASP A 617 -27.47 19.67 -4.25
CA ASP A 617 -27.29 20.07 -5.65
C ASP A 617 -28.29 19.32 -6.56
N GLN A 618 -28.24 19.62 -7.85
CA GLN A 618 -29.19 19.01 -8.82
C GLN A 618 -29.00 17.48 -8.91
N ASP A 619 -27.77 16.99 -8.76
CA ASP A 619 -27.48 15.55 -8.81
C ASP A 619 -28.07 14.84 -7.60
N VAL A 620 -27.98 15.44 -6.40
CA VAL A 620 -28.58 14.92 -5.18
C VAL A 620 -30.10 14.91 -5.28
N VAL A 621 -30.69 15.97 -5.81
CA VAL A 621 -32.16 16.05 -6.03
C VAL A 621 -32.63 14.96 -7.00
N ALA A 622 -31.91 14.78 -8.09
CA ALA A 622 -32.25 13.74 -9.08
C ALA A 622 -32.12 12.31 -8.49
N GLU A 623 -31.10 12.08 -7.66
CA GLU A 623 -30.93 10.78 -6.99
C GLU A 623 -32.03 10.53 -5.95
N ILE A 624 -32.43 11.54 -5.17
CA ILE A 624 -33.56 11.45 -4.25
C ILE A 624 -34.84 11.12 -5.02
N ASP A 625 -35.13 11.85 -6.08
CA ASP A 625 -36.30 11.62 -6.91
C ASP A 625 -36.37 10.20 -7.46
N ARG A 626 -35.23 9.72 -7.98
CA ARG A 626 -35.12 8.35 -8.46
C ARG A 626 -35.40 7.31 -7.37
N ARG A 627 -34.91 7.51 -6.16
CA ARG A 627 -35.07 6.59 -5.04
C ARG A 627 -36.48 6.62 -4.48
N MET A 628 -37.04 7.78 -4.29
CA MET A 628 -38.41 7.91 -3.76
C MET A 628 -39.48 7.33 -4.70
N LYS A 629 -39.26 7.40 -6.00
CA LYS A 629 -40.15 6.76 -7.00
C LYS A 629 -40.01 5.24 -7.03
N SER A 630 -38.94 4.69 -6.54
CA SER A 630 -38.68 3.24 -6.56
C SER A 630 -39.03 2.51 -5.26
N ILE A 631 -39.59 3.18 -4.29
CA ILE A 631 -40.04 2.59 -3.02
C ILE A 631 -41.46 1.98 -3.22
N PRO A 632 -41.73 0.80 -2.60
CA PRO A 632 -40.85 0.03 -1.72
C PRO A 632 -39.87 -0.89 -2.47
N LEU A 633 -38.61 -0.86 -2.05
CA LEU A 633 -37.55 -1.72 -2.58
C LEU A 633 -37.32 -2.89 -1.63
N GLU A 634 -37.92 -4.03 -1.89
CA GLU A 634 -37.78 -5.21 -1.01
C GLU A 634 -36.34 -5.73 -0.90
N ARG A 635 -35.56 -5.55 -1.97
CA ARG A 635 -34.18 -6.07 -2.05
C ARG A 635 -33.10 -5.18 -1.47
N GLU A 636 -33.40 -3.91 -1.18
CA GLU A 636 -32.40 -2.92 -0.76
C GLU A 636 -32.55 -2.48 0.70
N LEU A 637 -33.49 -3.06 1.44
CA LEU A 637 -33.66 -2.76 2.87
C LEU A 637 -32.51 -3.36 3.67
N ILE A 638 -31.91 -2.53 4.53
CA ILE A 638 -30.77 -2.89 5.35
C ILE A 638 -31.11 -2.61 6.82
N ILE A 639 -30.73 -3.53 7.70
CA ILE A 639 -30.81 -3.33 9.13
C ILE A 639 -29.55 -2.58 9.58
N TYR A 640 -29.73 -1.35 10.02
CA TYR A 640 -28.64 -0.54 10.57
C TYR A 640 -28.72 -0.50 12.09
N PRO A 641 -27.56 -0.48 12.78
CA PRO A 641 -27.53 -0.30 14.22
C PRO A 641 -28.06 1.08 14.61
N LYS A 642 -28.73 1.20 15.74
CA LYS A 642 -29.30 2.47 16.25
C LYS A 642 -28.26 3.58 16.40
N ARG A 643 -26.99 3.23 16.70
CA ARG A 643 -25.88 4.16 16.83
C ARG A 643 -25.01 4.23 15.58
N TYR A 644 -25.57 3.87 14.43
CA TYR A 644 -24.85 3.95 13.19
C TYR A 644 -24.40 5.39 12.90
N THR A 645 -23.13 5.52 12.53
CA THR A 645 -22.60 6.80 12.11
C THR A 645 -22.96 7.02 10.64
N PRO A 646 -23.77 8.05 10.30
CA PRO A 646 -24.35 8.18 8.94
C PRO A 646 -23.34 8.25 7.81
N HIS A 647 -22.12 8.62 8.14
CA HIS A 647 -21.03 8.76 7.18
C HIS A 647 -20.26 7.45 6.91
N ILE A 648 -20.50 6.42 7.70
CA ILE A 648 -19.91 5.10 7.47
C ILE A 648 -20.97 4.22 6.84
N ARG A 649 -20.67 3.70 5.68
CA ARG A 649 -21.57 2.83 4.94
C ARG A 649 -20.94 1.48 4.69
N ILE A 650 -21.62 0.44 5.12
CA ILE A 650 -21.32 -0.95 4.75
C ILE A 650 -22.35 -1.39 3.73
N PRO A 651 -21.98 -1.64 2.49
CA PRO A 651 -22.93 -2.20 1.52
C PRO A 651 -23.23 -3.65 1.90
N VAL A 652 -24.42 -3.92 2.41
CA VAL A 652 -24.93 -5.28 2.59
C VAL A 652 -25.66 -5.66 1.31
N ARG A 653 -25.17 -6.67 0.62
CA ARG A 653 -25.73 -7.11 -0.67
C ARG A 653 -26.41 -8.43 -0.51
N ASP A 654 -26.92 -9.14 0.06
CA ASP A 654 -27.62 -10.44 0.07
C ASP A 654 -27.78 -11.07 1.45
N GLY A 655 -28.99 -11.55 1.67
CA GLY A 655 -29.39 -12.21 2.91
C GLY A 655 -28.56 -13.43 3.29
N MET A 656 -28.02 -14.16 2.31
CA MET A 656 -27.18 -15.34 2.57
C MET A 656 -25.85 -15.03 3.25
N MET A 657 -25.38 -13.80 3.19
CA MET A 657 -24.06 -13.42 3.71
C MET A 657 -24.07 -13.13 5.21
N ALA A 658 -25.21 -12.78 5.79
CA ALA A 658 -25.31 -12.59 7.23
C ALA A 658 -25.08 -13.92 7.97
N LYS A 659 -25.62 -15.02 7.46
CA LYS A 659 -25.44 -16.35 8.02
C LYS A 659 -23.98 -16.77 8.10
N ASN A 660 -23.22 -16.54 7.04
CA ASN A 660 -21.79 -16.86 7.00
C ASN A 660 -20.98 -16.02 7.98
N ARG A 661 -21.33 -14.75 8.17
CA ARG A 661 -20.65 -13.87 9.13
C ARG A 661 -20.95 -14.24 10.58
N THR A 662 -22.21 -14.56 10.89
CA THR A 662 -22.59 -15.01 12.25
C THR A 662 -21.88 -16.30 12.62
N ASN A 663 -21.71 -17.22 11.66
CA ASN A 663 -20.96 -18.46 11.85
C ASN A 663 -19.49 -18.19 12.24
N MET A 664 -18.84 -17.21 11.64
CA MET A 664 -17.44 -16.84 11.98
C MET A 664 -17.31 -16.31 13.42
N PHE A 665 -18.40 -15.84 14.01
CA PHE A 665 -18.46 -15.44 15.42
C PHE A 665 -19.05 -16.50 16.34
N ASN A 666 -19.29 -17.73 15.85
CA ASN A 666 -19.94 -18.82 16.59
C ASN A 666 -21.37 -18.47 17.02
N ILE A 667 -22.07 -17.68 16.23
CA ILE A 667 -23.45 -17.27 16.49
C ILE A 667 -24.36 -18.07 15.55
N ASP A 668 -25.30 -18.82 16.11
CA ASP A 668 -26.34 -19.45 15.30
C ASP A 668 -27.30 -18.42 14.74
N HIS A 669 -27.22 -18.23 13.45
CA HIS A 669 -28.03 -17.26 12.72
C HIS A 669 -29.53 -17.44 12.88
N ASN A 670 -29.99 -18.68 12.98
CA ASN A 670 -31.40 -18.99 13.04
C ASN A 670 -32.05 -18.67 14.40
N THR A 671 -31.27 -18.73 15.47
CA THR A 671 -31.72 -18.50 16.84
C THR A 671 -31.23 -17.15 17.41
N TRP A 672 -30.28 -16.50 16.75
CA TRP A 672 -29.74 -15.25 17.23
C TRP A 672 -30.76 -14.11 17.17
N SER A 673 -31.05 -13.51 18.33
CA SER A 673 -31.81 -12.28 18.40
C SER A 673 -30.93 -11.10 18.02
N TYR A 674 -31.28 -10.42 16.94
CA TYR A 674 -30.48 -9.30 16.44
C TYR A 674 -30.39 -8.19 17.47
N VAL A 675 -29.15 -7.78 17.80
CA VAL A 675 -28.89 -6.65 18.68
C VAL A 675 -28.86 -5.36 17.87
N ALA A 676 -29.92 -4.56 18.00
CA ALA A 676 -30.07 -3.31 17.25
C ALA A 676 -29.05 -2.23 17.65
N GLU A 677 -28.58 -2.26 18.89
CA GLU A 677 -27.51 -1.36 19.35
C GLU A 677 -26.15 -2.00 19.10
N GLN A 678 -25.39 -1.42 18.21
CA GLN A 678 -24.06 -1.89 17.86
C GLN A 678 -23.03 -0.77 18.03
N PRO A 679 -21.77 -1.11 18.32
CA PRO A 679 -21.23 -2.46 18.52
C PRO A 679 -21.74 -3.14 19.80
N PHE A 680 -21.75 -4.45 19.83
CA PHE A 680 -22.15 -5.26 20.99
C PHE A 680 -21.08 -6.28 21.38
N GLU A 681 -21.20 -6.83 22.58
CA GLU A 681 -20.23 -7.80 23.10
C GLU A 681 -20.43 -9.17 22.49
N ILE A 682 -19.35 -9.78 22.03
CA ILE A 682 -19.33 -11.17 21.54
C ILE A 682 -18.41 -11.99 22.45
N PRO A 683 -18.88 -13.11 23.02
CA PRO A 683 -18.08 -13.94 23.90
C PRO A 683 -16.80 -14.45 23.27
N ASN A 684 -15.75 -14.58 24.09
CA ASN A 684 -14.42 -15.05 23.66
C ASN A 684 -13.76 -14.21 22.57
N ARG A 685 -14.04 -12.90 22.55
CA ARG A 685 -13.46 -11.94 21.59
C ARG A 685 -12.91 -10.72 22.30
N MET A 686 -11.78 -10.23 21.82
CA MET A 686 -11.11 -9.04 22.35
C MET A 686 -10.25 -8.39 21.26
N GLY A 687 -10.58 -7.16 20.90
CA GLY A 687 -9.84 -6.36 19.94
C GLY A 687 -9.74 -6.95 18.54
N ILE A 688 -8.95 -6.28 17.73
CA ILE A 688 -8.78 -6.64 16.32
C ILE A 688 -8.07 -8.00 16.13
N LEU A 689 -7.24 -8.42 17.09
CA LEU A 689 -6.48 -9.67 17.00
C LEU A 689 -7.36 -10.92 17.15
N THR A 690 -8.55 -10.77 17.68
CA THR A 690 -9.55 -11.86 17.70
C THR A 690 -10.66 -11.68 16.66
N HIS A 691 -10.61 -10.61 15.87
CA HIS A 691 -11.55 -10.43 14.79
C HIS A 691 -11.30 -11.48 13.69
N PRO A 692 -12.33 -12.15 13.16
CA PRO A 692 -12.14 -13.20 12.17
C PRO A 692 -11.30 -12.79 10.96
N THR A 693 -11.33 -11.54 10.55
CA THR A 693 -10.52 -11.04 9.44
C THR A 693 -9.02 -11.08 9.73
N TRP A 694 -8.60 -10.70 10.95
CA TRP A 694 -7.20 -10.79 11.33
C TRP A 694 -6.74 -12.25 11.44
N LEU A 695 -7.57 -13.09 12.08
CA LEU A 695 -7.28 -14.50 12.23
C LEU A 695 -7.16 -15.24 10.89
N THR A 696 -8.06 -14.93 9.94
CA THR A 696 -8.00 -15.46 8.56
C THR A 696 -6.80 -14.94 7.80
N ALA A 697 -6.50 -13.64 7.87
CA ALA A 697 -5.33 -13.04 7.20
C ALA A 697 -4.00 -13.69 7.66
N HIS A 698 -3.96 -14.17 8.91
CA HIS A 698 -2.82 -14.83 9.51
C HIS A 698 -3.06 -16.34 9.68
N SER A 699 -3.57 -16.98 8.63
CA SER A 699 -3.76 -18.43 8.55
C SER A 699 -3.28 -18.94 7.19
N LEU A 700 -3.27 -20.26 7.02
CA LEU A 700 -3.09 -20.94 5.74
C LEU A 700 -4.45 -21.23 5.08
N ASN A 701 -4.44 -21.84 3.92
CA ASN A 701 -5.65 -22.17 3.17
C ASN A 701 -6.53 -23.21 3.90
N THR A 702 -5.91 -24.16 4.59
CA THR A 702 -6.57 -25.31 5.20
C THR A 702 -6.27 -25.48 6.70
N SER A 703 -5.49 -24.59 7.30
CA SER A 703 -5.13 -24.68 8.72
C SER A 703 -4.82 -23.30 9.30
N THR A 704 -4.74 -23.23 10.62
CA THR A 704 -4.16 -22.10 11.33
C THR A 704 -2.66 -21.98 11.04
N ASP A 705 -2.08 -20.83 11.37
CA ASP A 705 -0.63 -20.60 11.26
C ASP A 705 -0.10 -19.94 12.55
N PRO A 706 0.21 -20.74 13.59
CA PRO A 706 0.75 -20.21 14.83
C PRO A 706 2.07 -19.46 14.64
N VAL A 707 2.90 -19.91 13.69
CA VAL A 707 4.19 -19.26 13.39
C VAL A 707 3.96 -17.85 12.89
N LYS A 708 3.09 -17.70 11.89
CA LYS A 708 2.76 -16.39 11.30
C LYS A 708 2.10 -15.45 12.31
N ARG A 709 1.15 -15.96 13.13
CA ARG A 709 0.50 -15.17 14.20
C ARG A 709 1.51 -14.72 15.25
N GLY A 710 2.38 -15.63 15.70
CA GLY A 710 3.41 -15.33 16.69
C GLY A 710 4.51 -14.39 16.16
N LYS A 711 4.97 -14.60 14.91
CA LYS A 711 5.89 -13.68 14.22
C LYS A 711 5.30 -12.27 14.16
N TRP A 712 4.03 -12.16 13.78
CA TRP A 712 3.36 -10.86 13.70
C TRP A 712 3.34 -10.14 15.07
N VAL A 713 2.98 -10.84 16.16
CA VAL A 713 3.01 -10.27 17.51
C VAL A 713 4.43 -9.82 17.88
N ARG A 714 5.44 -10.67 17.62
CA ARG A 714 6.84 -10.36 17.90
C ARG A 714 7.32 -9.11 17.18
N GLU A 715 7.06 -9.01 15.88
CA GLU A 715 7.57 -7.93 15.06
C GLU A 715 6.74 -6.65 15.16
N LYS A 716 5.40 -6.77 15.23
CA LYS A 716 4.53 -5.58 15.18
C LYS A 716 4.23 -5.00 16.56
N LEU A 717 4.09 -5.82 17.58
CA LEU A 717 3.75 -5.34 18.92
C LEU A 717 4.96 -5.28 19.86
N LEU A 718 5.89 -6.20 19.77
CA LEU A 718 7.03 -6.26 20.67
C LEU A 718 8.31 -5.65 20.09
N ALA A 719 8.24 -5.02 18.92
CA ALA A 719 9.37 -4.39 18.23
C ALA A 719 10.60 -5.32 18.07
N GLY A 720 10.37 -6.64 18.08
CA GLY A 720 11.40 -7.65 17.83
C GLY A 720 11.56 -7.91 16.33
N PHE A 721 12.51 -8.76 15.99
CA PHE A 721 12.69 -9.28 14.65
C PHE A 721 12.91 -10.80 14.69
N ILE A 722 12.60 -11.46 13.60
CA ILE A 722 12.89 -12.88 13.38
C ILE A 722 13.87 -12.94 12.21
N PRO A 723 15.05 -13.53 12.41
CA PRO A 723 16.02 -13.68 11.31
C PRO A 723 15.43 -14.47 10.14
N ASP A 724 15.95 -14.21 8.95
CA ASP A 724 15.55 -14.96 7.76
C ASP A 724 15.89 -16.43 7.89
N VAL A 725 15.00 -17.27 7.33
CA VAL A 725 15.17 -18.72 7.36
C VAL A 725 16.26 -19.10 6.35
N PRO A 726 17.31 -19.82 6.76
CA PRO A 726 18.31 -20.31 5.80
C PRO A 726 17.64 -21.16 4.70
N ILE A 727 18.07 -20.98 3.45
CA ILE A 727 17.50 -21.67 2.27
C ILE A 727 17.54 -23.21 2.40
N SER A 728 18.46 -23.72 3.19
CA SER A 728 18.66 -25.16 3.43
C SER A 728 17.64 -25.78 4.39
N VAL A 729 16.76 -25.02 5.01
CA VAL A 729 15.80 -25.51 6.01
C VAL A 729 14.53 -26.01 5.33
N ASP A 730 14.20 -27.30 5.55
CA ASP A 730 12.88 -27.84 5.23
C ASP A 730 11.84 -27.32 6.24
N ALA A 731 11.00 -26.39 5.80
CA ALA A 731 9.96 -25.77 6.61
C ALA A 731 8.64 -26.56 6.65
N ALA A 732 8.52 -27.66 5.89
CA ALA A 732 7.28 -28.46 5.87
C ALA A 732 7.02 -29.11 7.24
N ILE A 733 5.82 -28.93 7.78
CA ILE A 733 5.38 -29.60 9.00
C ILE A 733 4.94 -31.00 8.61
N PRO A 734 5.54 -32.08 9.20
CA PRO A 734 5.15 -33.46 8.87
C PRO A 734 3.68 -33.70 9.20
N GLU A 735 3.03 -34.47 8.36
CA GLU A 735 1.70 -34.97 8.63
C GLU A 735 1.76 -36.05 9.71
N ASP A 736 0.96 -35.90 10.76
CA ASP A 736 0.69 -36.90 11.78
C ASP A 736 -0.80 -36.79 12.11
N HIS A 737 -1.56 -37.75 11.63
CA HIS A 737 -3.03 -37.70 11.67
C HIS A 737 -3.60 -37.81 13.07
N ASN A 738 -2.80 -38.20 14.04
CA ASN A 738 -3.21 -38.38 15.46
C ASN A 738 -2.71 -37.24 16.38
N LYS A 739 -2.21 -36.17 15.80
CA LYS A 739 -1.70 -34.99 16.55
C LYS A 739 -2.34 -33.69 16.10
N THR A 740 -2.54 -32.80 17.04
CA THR A 740 -2.92 -31.40 16.74
C THR A 740 -1.79 -30.69 15.98
N LEU A 741 -2.12 -29.62 15.27
CA LEU A 741 -1.12 -28.79 14.59
C LEU A 741 -0.03 -28.30 15.57
N ARG A 742 -0.41 -27.88 16.77
CA ARG A 742 0.55 -27.47 17.81
C ARG A 742 1.54 -28.58 18.15
N GLN A 743 1.07 -29.81 18.31
CA GLN A 743 1.95 -30.95 18.63
C GLN A 743 2.92 -31.24 17.47
N ARG A 744 2.43 -31.25 16.24
CA ARG A 744 3.25 -31.48 15.04
C ARG A 744 4.30 -30.37 14.86
N LEU A 745 3.90 -29.12 15.04
CA LEU A 745 4.79 -27.97 14.94
C LEU A 745 5.87 -28.02 16.06
N HIS A 746 5.49 -28.33 17.29
CA HIS A 746 6.44 -28.49 18.39
C HIS A 746 7.47 -29.58 18.07
N ASP A 747 7.02 -30.77 17.62
CA ASP A 747 7.90 -31.86 17.27
C ASP A 747 8.89 -31.49 16.14
N LYS A 748 8.45 -30.72 15.15
CA LYS A 748 9.31 -30.25 14.06
C LYS A 748 10.33 -29.22 14.52
N THR A 749 9.94 -28.32 15.44
CA THR A 749 10.75 -27.15 15.80
C THR A 749 11.53 -27.29 17.10
N LYS A 750 11.48 -28.44 17.78
CA LYS A 750 12.17 -28.67 19.05
C LYS A 750 13.70 -28.83 18.94
N ALA A 751 14.22 -29.07 17.71
CA ALA A 751 15.66 -29.11 17.49
C ALA A 751 16.30 -27.73 17.76
N GLU A 752 17.48 -27.71 18.39
CA GLU A 752 18.15 -26.46 18.79
C GLU A 752 18.30 -25.46 17.64
N SER A 753 18.64 -25.96 16.45
CA SER A 753 18.77 -25.15 15.23
C SER A 753 17.48 -24.45 14.80
N CYS A 754 16.33 -25.10 15.02
CA CYS A 754 15.01 -24.54 14.71
C CYS A 754 14.49 -23.67 15.86
N TRP A 755 14.67 -24.17 17.11
CA TRP A 755 14.12 -23.55 18.31
C TRP A 755 14.67 -22.15 18.54
N LYS A 756 15.92 -21.88 18.17
CA LYS A 756 16.56 -20.57 18.27
C LYS A 756 15.67 -19.41 17.72
N CYS A 757 14.96 -19.63 16.62
CA CYS A 757 14.01 -18.67 16.07
C CYS A 757 12.58 -18.89 16.58
N HIS A 758 12.15 -20.17 16.65
CA HIS A 758 10.78 -20.53 16.98
C HIS A 758 10.38 -20.27 18.44
N GLU A 759 11.33 -20.26 19.39
CA GLU A 759 11.05 -19.94 20.80
C GLU A 759 10.49 -18.53 21.00
N SER A 760 10.87 -17.59 20.12
CA SER A 760 10.44 -16.20 20.21
C SER A 760 9.07 -15.93 19.56
N MET A 761 8.55 -16.86 18.74
CA MET A 761 7.30 -16.68 18.02
C MET A 761 6.24 -17.77 18.28
N ASN A 762 6.63 -19.08 18.29
CA ASN A 762 5.65 -20.16 18.47
C ASN A 762 4.81 -20.01 19.74
N PRO A 763 5.38 -19.75 20.92
CA PRO A 763 4.61 -19.62 22.15
C PRO A 763 3.59 -18.47 22.13
N LEU A 764 3.85 -17.40 21.37
CA LEU A 764 2.91 -16.30 21.15
C LEU A 764 1.75 -16.73 20.25
N GLY A 765 2.05 -17.51 19.20
CA GLY A 765 1.06 -17.99 18.26
C GLY A 765 0.16 -19.08 18.79
N TYR A 766 0.69 -19.95 19.66
CA TYR A 766 -0.10 -21.03 20.30
C TYR A 766 -1.29 -20.50 21.12
N ALA A 767 -1.17 -19.34 21.71
CA ALA A 767 -2.27 -18.70 22.43
C ALA A 767 -3.51 -18.49 21.54
N PHE A 768 -3.33 -18.31 20.24
CA PHE A 768 -4.40 -18.08 19.28
C PHE A 768 -5.01 -19.36 18.70
N GLU A 769 -4.56 -20.56 19.08
CA GLU A 769 -5.13 -21.83 18.60
C GLU A 769 -6.56 -22.08 19.08
N MET A 770 -7.04 -21.31 20.05
CA MET A 770 -8.45 -21.25 20.40
C MET A 770 -9.34 -20.72 19.27
N TYR A 771 -8.76 -20.30 18.15
CA TYR A 771 -9.47 -19.89 16.93
C TYR A 771 -8.97 -20.69 15.73
N ASP A 772 -9.90 -21.21 14.94
CA ASP A 772 -9.59 -21.91 13.70
C ASP A 772 -9.11 -20.98 12.58
N ASP A 773 -8.88 -21.51 11.42
CA ASP A 773 -8.38 -20.78 10.25
C ASP A 773 -9.46 -19.90 9.56
N PHE A 774 -10.73 -20.04 9.92
CA PHE A 774 -11.81 -19.11 9.58
C PHE A 774 -12.04 -18.03 10.65
N GLY A 775 -11.35 -18.14 11.77
CA GLY A 775 -11.50 -17.24 12.91
C GLY A 775 -12.62 -17.64 13.89
N ARG A 776 -13.19 -18.84 13.79
CA ARG A 776 -14.20 -19.34 14.75
C ARG A 776 -13.52 -19.77 16.05
N PHE A 777 -14.15 -19.48 17.17
CA PHE A 777 -13.69 -19.98 18.48
C PHE A 777 -13.91 -21.50 18.57
N ARG A 778 -12.92 -22.21 19.10
CA ARG A 778 -12.94 -23.66 19.30
C ARG A 778 -12.22 -24.06 20.58
N GLN A 779 -12.64 -25.17 21.19
CA GLN A 779 -11.98 -25.78 22.35
C GLN A 779 -11.26 -27.07 21.96
N GLU A 780 -11.59 -27.62 20.80
CA GLU A 780 -11.00 -28.85 20.27
C GLU A 780 -10.58 -28.59 18.80
N GLU A 781 -9.57 -29.30 18.37
CA GLU A 781 -9.12 -29.33 16.98
C GLU A 781 -9.69 -30.54 16.26
N GLU A 782 -10.33 -30.33 15.13
CA GLU A 782 -10.74 -31.41 14.25
C GLU A 782 -9.53 -31.95 13.49
N LEU A 783 -9.38 -33.26 13.50
CA LEU A 783 -8.37 -33.97 12.73
C LEU A 783 -8.93 -34.24 11.33
N GLU A 784 -8.79 -33.30 10.44
CA GLU A 784 -9.40 -33.32 9.09
C GLU A 784 -8.69 -34.34 8.14
N TYR A 785 -8.66 -35.59 8.52
CA TYR A 785 -8.11 -36.70 7.72
C TYR A 785 -9.20 -37.71 7.40
N PRO A 786 -9.13 -38.40 6.22
CA PRO A 786 -10.17 -39.30 5.76
C PRO A 786 -10.53 -40.40 6.79
N GLU A 787 -9.57 -40.95 7.51
CA GLU A 787 -9.77 -42.01 8.51
C GLU A 787 -10.40 -41.50 9.80
N HIS A 788 -10.46 -40.21 10.01
CA HIS A 788 -11.11 -39.57 11.16
C HIS A 788 -12.48 -38.97 10.81
N LEU A 789 -12.94 -39.17 9.58
CA LEU A 789 -14.26 -38.74 9.15
C LEU A 789 -15.36 -39.48 9.91
N ILE A 790 -16.23 -38.72 10.59
CA ILE A 790 -17.38 -39.25 11.36
C ILE A 790 -18.66 -39.10 10.55
N ILE A 791 -18.87 -37.93 9.97
CA ILE A 791 -20.03 -37.59 9.17
C ILE A 791 -19.56 -36.94 7.86
N GLU A 792 -19.90 -37.54 6.75
CA GLU A 792 -19.69 -36.96 5.45
C GLU A 792 -20.83 -36.02 5.07
N ALA A 793 -20.51 -34.80 4.71
CA ALA A 793 -21.49 -33.84 4.24
C ALA A 793 -21.99 -34.25 2.86
N PRO A 794 -23.30 -34.27 2.60
CA PRO A 794 -23.85 -34.57 1.30
C PRO A 794 -23.42 -33.51 0.27
N ASP A 795 -23.05 -33.95 -0.92
CA ASP A 795 -22.62 -33.08 -2.02
C ASP A 795 -23.72 -32.11 -2.50
N ASP A 796 -24.97 -32.43 -2.27
CA ASP A 796 -26.16 -31.69 -2.74
C ASP A 796 -26.98 -31.06 -1.61
N GLY A 797 -26.49 -31.08 -0.37
CA GLY A 797 -27.19 -30.56 0.81
C GLY A 797 -26.90 -29.09 1.13
N PRO A 798 -27.84 -28.39 1.73
CA PRO A 798 -27.54 -27.03 2.20
C PRO A 798 -26.68 -27.07 3.47
N TYR A 799 -25.51 -26.50 3.47
CA TYR A 799 -24.82 -25.93 4.63
C TYR A 799 -24.21 -26.88 5.66
N THR A 800 -23.99 -28.14 5.33
CA THR A 800 -23.27 -29.06 6.20
C THR A 800 -21.82 -29.19 5.73
N ARG A 801 -20.91 -29.33 6.69
CA ARG A 801 -19.53 -29.67 6.46
C ARG A 801 -19.23 -31.07 6.99
N ASN A 802 -18.14 -31.65 6.50
CA ASN A 802 -17.64 -32.90 7.09
C ASN A 802 -17.36 -32.68 8.59
N THR A 803 -17.68 -33.69 9.37
CA THR A 803 -17.37 -33.75 10.80
C THR A 803 -16.31 -34.77 11.04
N TYR A 804 -15.28 -34.42 11.75
CA TYR A 804 -14.12 -35.26 12.02
C TYR A 804 -13.99 -35.50 13.52
N LYS A 805 -13.20 -36.52 13.88
CA LYS A 805 -12.74 -36.74 15.24
C LYS A 805 -11.97 -35.50 15.74
N THR A 806 -12.21 -35.16 16.99
CA THR A 806 -11.59 -34.00 17.66
C THR A 806 -10.54 -34.39 18.69
N MET A 807 -9.64 -33.47 18.96
CA MET A 807 -8.70 -33.55 20.08
C MET A 807 -8.72 -32.24 20.88
N PRO A 808 -8.61 -32.30 22.22
CA PRO A 808 -8.52 -31.13 23.09
C PRO A 808 -7.33 -30.23 22.70
N LEU A 809 -7.56 -28.93 22.71
CA LEU A 809 -6.54 -27.94 22.43
C LEU A 809 -5.78 -27.51 23.69
N ASP A 810 -4.48 -27.32 23.53
CA ASP A 810 -3.67 -26.56 24.49
C ASP A 810 -3.45 -25.16 23.92
N THR A 811 -4.07 -24.15 24.53
CA THR A 811 -4.01 -22.76 24.13
C THR A 811 -3.01 -21.96 24.98
N THR A 812 -2.24 -22.60 25.83
CA THR A 812 -1.24 -21.91 26.65
C THR A 812 -0.08 -21.41 25.79
N GLY A 813 0.41 -20.24 26.11
CA GLY A 813 1.56 -19.62 25.44
C GLY A 813 2.59 -19.11 26.44
N TYR A 814 3.54 -18.35 25.93
CA TYR A 814 4.53 -17.66 26.74
C TYR A 814 4.83 -16.29 26.16
N LEU A 815 4.64 -15.24 26.94
CA LEU A 815 4.97 -13.87 26.57
C LEU A 815 6.35 -13.53 27.12
N MET A 816 7.20 -12.95 26.28
CA MET A 816 8.52 -12.45 26.68
C MET A 816 8.89 -11.22 25.87
N GLY A 817 9.68 -10.35 26.48
CA GLY A 817 10.25 -9.18 25.81
C GLY A 817 9.30 -7.99 25.76
N THR A 818 8.40 -7.86 26.74
CA THR A 818 7.55 -6.66 26.90
C THR A 818 8.32 -5.47 27.45
N GLY A 819 9.55 -5.68 27.96
CA GLY A 819 10.29 -4.68 28.71
C GLY A 819 9.82 -4.57 30.18
N ASN A 820 8.77 -5.28 30.57
CA ASN A 820 8.25 -5.31 31.95
C ASN A 820 8.11 -6.77 32.42
N PRO A 821 9.00 -7.23 33.31
CA PRO A 821 8.98 -8.61 33.83
C PRO A 821 7.64 -9.03 34.45
N ALA A 822 6.83 -8.09 34.96
CA ALA A 822 5.52 -8.38 35.53
C ALA A 822 4.48 -8.81 34.48
N LEU A 823 4.68 -8.49 33.22
CA LEU A 823 3.81 -8.86 32.10
C LEU A 823 4.31 -10.11 31.40
N ASP A 824 5.61 -10.40 31.47
CA ASP A 824 6.22 -11.59 30.86
C ASP A 824 5.86 -12.85 31.61
N GLY A 825 5.86 -14.00 30.94
CA GLY A 825 5.61 -15.31 31.53
C GLY A 825 4.54 -16.10 30.79
N LYS A 826 4.09 -17.17 31.41
CA LYS A 826 3.08 -18.08 30.87
C LYS A 826 1.74 -17.35 30.74
N VAL A 827 1.11 -17.48 29.58
CA VAL A 827 -0.24 -16.98 29.27
C VAL A 827 -1.19 -18.15 29.12
N LYS A 828 -2.45 -17.95 29.51
CA LYS A 828 -3.48 -18.96 29.43
C LYS A 828 -4.00 -19.17 28.01
N ASP A 829 -4.27 -18.11 27.32
CA ASP A 829 -4.90 -18.06 26.00
C ASP A 829 -4.64 -16.72 25.32
N ALA A 830 -5.25 -16.49 24.15
CA ALA A 830 -5.12 -15.25 23.40
C ALA A 830 -5.64 -14.03 24.18
N LEU A 831 -6.68 -14.18 24.99
CA LEU A 831 -7.28 -13.05 25.73
C LEU A 831 -6.33 -12.59 26.85
N ASP A 832 -5.72 -13.51 27.60
CA ASP A 832 -4.68 -13.20 28.60
C ASP A 832 -3.44 -12.57 27.92
N LEU A 833 -3.02 -13.11 26.77
CA LEU A 833 -1.92 -12.55 26.00
C LEU A 833 -2.20 -11.11 25.58
N ILE A 834 -3.36 -10.85 24.99
CA ILE A 834 -3.76 -9.52 24.48
C ILE A 834 -3.87 -8.51 25.63
N ASP A 835 -4.48 -8.89 26.75
CA ASP A 835 -4.61 -8.02 27.92
C ASP A 835 -3.24 -7.56 28.45
N ARG A 836 -2.26 -8.47 28.51
CA ARG A 836 -0.88 -8.11 28.91
C ARG A 836 -0.16 -7.27 27.88
N LEU A 837 -0.32 -7.58 26.58
CA LEU A 837 0.26 -6.77 25.50
C LEU A 837 -0.28 -5.33 25.52
N ALA A 838 -1.57 -5.15 25.75
CA ALA A 838 -2.20 -3.83 25.82
C ALA A 838 -1.69 -2.97 26.99
N LYS A 839 -1.10 -3.56 28.02
CA LYS A 839 -0.52 -2.88 29.17
C LYS A 839 0.98 -2.59 29.02
N SER A 840 1.60 -3.03 27.93
CA SER A 840 3.05 -2.89 27.73
C SER A 840 3.38 -1.55 27.06
N ASP A 841 4.33 -0.81 27.67
CA ASP A 841 4.90 0.40 27.08
C ASP A 841 5.60 0.11 25.76
N ARG A 842 6.31 -1.02 25.67
CA ARG A 842 6.97 -1.47 24.45
C ARG A 842 5.98 -1.64 23.29
N VAL A 843 4.79 -2.19 23.56
CA VAL A 843 3.73 -2.35 22.56
C VAL A 843 3.24 -0.98 22.06
N ARG A 844 2.98 -0.04 22.97
CA ARG A 844 2.61 1.33 22.62
C ARG A 844 3.68 1.99 21.78
N GLN A 845 4.92 1.92 22.20
CA GLN A 845 6.09 2.47 21.51
C GLN A 845 6.32 1.81 20.16
N SER A 846 6.08 0.51 20.03
CA SER A 846 6.15 -0.21 18.74
C SER A 846 5.12 0.31 17.75
N ILE A 847 3.87 0.52 18.19
CA ILE A 847 2.83 1.10 17.33
C ILE A 847 3.24 2.51 16.87
N ILE A 848 3.82 3.32 17.77
CA ILE A 848 4.34 4.66 17.43
C ILE A 848 5.48 4.60 16.41
N ARG A 849 6.41 3.63 16.52
CA ARG A 849 7.45 3.40 15.51
C ARG A 849 6.83 3.09 14.15
N HIS A 850 5.81 2.24 14.09
CA HIS A 850 5.10 1.95 12.85
C HIS A 850 4.34 3.17 12.31
N ALA A 851 3.74 3.99 13.17
CA ALA A 851 3.14 5.27 12.77
C ALA A 851 4.19 6.23 12.21
N PHE A 852 5.36 6.33 12.84
CA PHE A 852 6.50 7.08 12.31
C PHE A 852 6.85 6.62 10.89
N ARG A 853 7.05 5.31 10.68
CA ARG A 853 7.38 4.73 9.35
C ARG A 853 6.32 5.10 8.31
N PHE A 854 5.04 5.01 8.68
CA PHE A 854 3.94 5.32 7.77
C PHE A 854 3.92 6.81 7.38
N PHE A 855 4.01 7.72 8.35
CA PHE A 855 3.89 9.15 8.10
C PHE A 855 5.18 9.78 7.56
N MET A 856 6.35 9.24 7.91
CA MET A 856 7.65 9.69 7.39
C MET A 856 7.99 9.02 6.05
N GLY A 857 7.39 7.87 5.72
CA GLY A 857 7.72 7.08 4.53
C GLY A 857 9.14 6.54 4.56
N ARG A 858 9.66 6.19 5.73
CA ARG A 858 10.99 5.60 5.94
C ARG A 858 11.08 4.93 7.31
N ASN A 859 12.06 4.05 7.47
CA ASN A 859 12.42 3.57 8.79
C ASN A 859 12.98 4.71 9.66
N GLU A 860 12.81 4.57 10.97
CA GLU A 860 13.48 5.42 11.94
C GLU A 860 15.00 5.16 11.95
N LEU A 861 15.75 6.20 12.26
CA LEU A 861 17.16 6.17 12.58
C LEU A 861 17.33 6.40 14.09
N LEU A 862 18.51 6.10 14.65
CA LEU A 862 18.76 6.41 16.07
C LEU A 862 18.61 7.91 16.38
N SER A 863 18.96 8.78 15.43
CA SER A 863 18.74 10.24 15.54
C SER A 863 17.25 10.65 15.69
N ASP A 864 16.31 9.76 15.32
CA ASP A 864 14.88 10.04 15.50
C ASP A 864 14.37 9.80 16.94
N SER A 865 15.24 9.36 17.85
CA SER A 865 14.90 9.05 19.25
C SER A 865 14.05 10.15 19.91
N GLN A 866 14.46 11.42 19.81
CA GLN A 866 13.74 12.54 20.39
C GLN A 866 12.33 12.71 19.79
N THR A 867 12.17 12.45 18.50
CA THR A 867 10.86 12.50 17.83
C THR A 867 9.94 11.40 18.33
N LEU A 868 10.45 10.17 18.50
CA LEU A 868 9.67 9.02 18.98
C LEU A 868 9.26 9.19 20.44
N ILE A 869 10.18 9.65 21.29
CA ILE A 869 9.89 9.95 22.72
C ILE A 869 8.81 11.04 22.82
N ALA A 870 8.94 12.12 22.03
CA ALA A 870 7.93 13.19 22.04
C ALA A 870 6.55 12.69 21.57
N ALA A 871 6.51 11.79 20.61
CA ALA A 871 5.25 11.18 20.13
C ALA A 871 4.63 10.24 21.18
N ASP A 872 5.46 9.49 21.91
CA ASP A 872 5.01 8.63 23.03
C ASP A 872 4.44 9.47 24.17
N GLN A 873 5.13 10.55 24.54
CA GLN A 873 4.63 11.50 25.55
C GLN A 873 3.32 12.15 25.13
N ALA A 874 3.21 12.61 23.86
CA ALA A 874 1.98 13.20 23.32
C ALA A 874 0.79 12.24 23.40
N TYR A 875 1.01 10.95 23.14
CA TYR A 875 -0.01 9.92 23.32
C TYR A 875 -0.47 9.81 24.77
N LEU A 876 0.47 9.73 25.71
CA LEU A 876 0.18 9.60 27.15
C LEU A 876 -0.54 10.83 27.70
N GLU A 877 -0.03 12.03 27.42
CA GLU A 877 -0.57 13.30 27.90
C GLU A 877 -1.97 13.62 27.36
N SER A 878 -2.29 13.12 26.17
CA SER A 878 -3.61 13.34 25.54
C SER A 878 -4.67 12.31 25.93
N GLY A 879 -4.39 11.38 26.85
CA GLY A 879 -5.31 10.29 27.19
C GLY A 879 -5.43 9.24 26.08
N GLY A 880 -4.35 9.00 25.34
CA GLY A 880 -4.27 7.97 24.32
C GLY A 880 -4.80 8.36 22.94
N SER A 881 -4.68 9.64 22.57
CA SER A 881 -5.10 10.17 21.27
C SER A 881 -4.11 9.81 20.16
N PHE A 882 -4.60 9.21 19.09
CA PHE A 882 -3.81 8.98 17.88
C PHE A 882 -3.60 10.27 17.07
N ASN A 883 -4.53 11.21 17.14
CA ASN A 883 -4.33 12.54 16.54
C ASN A 883 -3.15 13.27 17.18
N ALA A 884 -2.96 13.17 18.51
CA ALA A 884 -1.81 13.75 19.18
C ALA A 884 -0.48 13.15 18.70
N VAL A 885 -0.42 11.84 18.49
CA VAL A 885 0.75 11.19 17.87
C VAL A 885 1.02 11.74 16.47
N ILE A 886 0.02 11.83 15.62
CA ILE A 886 0.17 12.37 14.25
C ILE A 886 0.66 13.82 14.29
N VAL A 887 0.07 14.66 15.14
CA VAL A 887 0.49 16.07 15.29
C VAL A 887 1.95 16.14 15.73
N SER A 888 2.34 15.36 16.76
CA SER A 888 3.73 15.31 17.24
C SER A 888 4.70 14.90 16.12
N LEU A 889 4.39 13.85 15.38
CA LEU A 889 5.22 13.37 14.27
C LEU A 889 5.36 14.40 13.15
N LEU A 890 4.25 14.96 12.64
CA LEU A 890 4.25 15.87 11.50
C LEU A 890 4.71 17.31 11.84
N THR A 891 4.97 17.59 13.10
CA THR A 891 5.58 18.84 13.57
C THR A 891 7.00 18.65 14.11
N SER A 892 7.52 17.42 14.03
CA SER A 892 8.87 17.08 14.51
C SER A 892 9.97 17.56 13.58
N ASP A 893 11.18 17.62 14.10
CA ASP A 893 12.37 17.92 13.31
C ASP A 893 12.63 16.84 12.25
N SER A 894 12.37 15.55 12.56
CA SER A 894 12.40 14.46 11.58
C SER A 894 11.56 14.74 10.32
N PHE A 895 10.41 15.41 10.49
CA PHE A 895 9.53 15.77 9.38
C PHE A 895 9.92 17.08 8.71
N MET A 896 10.39 18.06 9.47
CA MET A 896 10.64 19.42 8.97
C MET A 896 12.00 19.59 8.31
N TYR A 897 13.00 18.81 8.69
CA TYR A 897 14.39 18.99 8.25
C TYR A 897 14.89 17.84 7.38
N ARG A 898 15.84 18.19 6.48
CA ARG A 898 16.55 17.27 5.58
C ARG A 898 18.06 17.45 5.73
N ARG A 899 18.80 16.34 5.57
CA ARG A 899 20.26 16.32 5.59
C ARG A 899 20.84 15.43 4.51
#